data_fb1c89d709ceb6d4d033356830a73f1e
#
_entry.id   fb1c89d709ceb6d4d033356830a73f1e
#
_cell.length_a   1.000
_cell.length_b   1.000
_cell.length_c   1.000
_cell.angle_alpha   90.00
_cell.angle_beta   90.00
_cell.angle_gamma   90.00
#
_symmetry.space_group_name_H-M   'P 1'
#
loop_
_entity.id
_entity.type
_entity.pdbx_description
1 polymer ?
#
loop_
_entity_poly.entity_id
_entity_poly.type
_entity_poly.pdbx_seq_one_letter_code
_entity_poly.pdbx_strand_id
1 'polypeptide(L)'
;MSDYKHTLNLPETEFPMRGDLAKREPNMLKRWYDQDLYGAIRRAKAGKPSFILHDGPPYANGSIHIGHSVNKILKDIIIKSKGLSGFDSPYVPGWDCHGLPIELKVEGMVGKPGEKVSAAEFRAECRKYAKTQIEAQKTDFIRLGVLGDWEHPYLTMDFGTEANIIRSMAKIVENGHLHKGSKPVHWCTDCGSALAEAEVEYYDKNSPSIDVRFKAVDEAAVAAKFDCAEGHTGKGVISAVIWTTTPWTLPANRAIAMHADLDYALVQVEGEHPERLILAAELVKDVMDRAGIEKFHNLGYAKGAALELLRFNHPFYHFDVPVVLGDHVTLDAGTGAVHTAPGHGQEDFVVGQKYGLEVANPVGSNGVYLPDTELFAGQHVFKANASVVEVLTERGALLHHKVFNHSYPHCWRHKTPIIFRATPQWFISMEQKGLRKRALEEIERIEKEGIAQHGQSGWVPAWGKNRIQAMVENRPDWCISRQRTWGVPISLFVHKDTQALHPDSVRLMEEVAKRVEQSGIQAWWDLDKAELLGADADLYDKVPDTLDVWFDSGSTHASVVDARPEFNGKPADMYLEGSDQHRGWFMSSLMIGVAMKDKAPYNQVLTHGFTVDGQGRKMSKSIGNVVSPQDVMNKLGADILRLWVASTDYTGEMTVSDEILKRSADAYRRIRNTARFLLANLNGFNPATDMVAPADMVVVDRWAVGRAKAVQAEIVTAFDEYNFHGVTQKLMQFCSIEMGSFYLDVIKDRQYTAKADSLARRSCQTALYHIAEAMVRWMAPIMSFTADEIWALLPGERGEFVFTEEWYDGLFGLEAGEVLNDEFWAEILAVRGEVNKALEVARGEKRIGGSLQAELTLFAKPELAARLNALADELRFVLLTSKARVVSADAAPADAVATERDDLWLSVAQSAAAKCDRCWHHVEDVGTIAGHEEICGRCVTNVEGDGETRQFA
;
A
#
# COMPACT_ATOMS: atom_id res chain seq x y z
N MET A 1 -29.61 -7.03 -59.68
CA MET A 1 -29.46 -6.58 -58.30
C MET A 1 -28.31 -5.60 -58.20
N SER A 2 -28.61 -4.33 -57.99
CA SER A 2 -27.56 -3.33 -57.74
C SER A 2 -27.01 -3.60 -56.34
N ASP A 3 -25.71 -3.87 -56.23
CA ASP A 3 -25.10 -4.04 -54.92
C ASP A 3 -24.85 -2.66 -54.29
N TYR A 4 -25.73 -2.27 -53.35
CA TYR A 4 -25.63 -0.97 -52.64
C TYR A 4 -24.60 -0.99 -51.52
N LYS A 5 -23.87 -2.09 -51.27
CA LYS A 5 -22.88 -2.18 -50.19
C LYS A 5 -21.77 -1.16 -50.28
N HIS A 6 -21.36 -0.82 -51.51
CA HIS A 6 -20.31 0.18 -51.80
C HIS A 6 -20.72 1.61 -51.45
N THR A 7 -22.02 1.86 -51.22
CA THR A 7 -22.54 3.16 -50.79
C THR A 7 -22.65 3.30 -49.28
N LEU A 8 -22.36 2.31 -48.53
CA LEU A 8 -22.36 2.32 -47.05
C LEU A 8 -21.06 2.89 -46.52
N ASN A 9 -21.15 3.67 -45.47
CA ASN A 9 -20.00 4.14 -44.70
C ASN A 9 -19.59 3.07 -43.71
N LEU A 10 -18.89 2.06 -44.15
CA LEU A 10 -18.47 0.96 -43.24
C LEU A 10 -17.37 1.42 -42.28
N PRO A 11 -17.40 0.99 -41.02
CA PRO A 11 -16.40 1.37 -40.04
C PRO A 11 -15.05 0.76 -40.37
N GLU A 12 -14.00 1.57 -40.39
CA GLU A 12 -12.63 1.14 -40.66
C GLU A 12 -11.64 1.81 -39.73
N THR A 13 -10.68 1.06 -39.23
CA THR A 13 -9.62 1.56 -38.35
C THR A 13 -8.40 0.62 -38.35
N GLU A 14 -7.21 1.19 -38.24
CA GLU A 14 -5.97 0.48 -38.02
C GLU A 14 -5.88 -0.10 -36.58
N PHE A 15 -6.75 0.33 -35.67
CA PHE A 15 -6.80 -0.17 -34.29
C PHE A 15 -7.18 -1.64 -34.29
N PRO A 16 -6.29 -2.58 -33.89
CA PRO A 16 -6.54 -4.00 -34.04
C PRO A 16 -7.67 -4.51 -33.14
N MET A 17 -8.40 -5.48 -33.63
CA MET A 17 -9.48 -6.11 -32.87
C MET A 17 -8.96 -6.77 -31.59
N ARG A 18 -7.82 -7.47 -31.66
CA ARG A 18 -7.19 -8.11 -30.51
C ARG A 18 -6.12 -7.18 -29.91
N GLY A 19 -6.09 -7.09 -28.57
CA GLY A 19 -5.08 -6.29 -27.87
C GLY A 19 -3.67 -6.83 -28.03
N ASP A 20 -3.51 -8.17 -27.92
CA ASP A 20 -2.22 -8.89 -27.95
C ASP A 20 -1.13 -8.16 -27.13
N LEU A 21 -1.53 -7.65 -25.97
CA LEU A 21 -0.75 -6.72 -25.13
C LEU A 21 0.63 -7.27 -24.79
N ALA A 22 0.71 -8.54 -24.38
CA ALA A 22 1.98 -9.18 -24.03
C ALA A 22 3.05 -9.06 -25.13
N LYS A 23 2.63 -9.04 -26.42
CA LYS A 23 3.54 -8.92 -27.57
C LYS A 23 3.73 -7.48 -28.03
N ARG A 24 2.74 -6.63 -27.84
CA ARG A 24 2.73 -5.27 -28.42
C ARG A 24 3.31 -4.22 -27.49
N GLU A 25 3.05 -4.34 -26.18
CA GLU A 25 3.55 -3.42 -25.16
C GLU A 25 5.09 -3.24 -25.19
N PRO A 26 5.92 -4.29 -25.37
CA PRO A 26 7.36 -4.10 -25.49
C PRO A 26 7.80 -3.16 -26.63
N ASN A 27 7.10 -3.18 -27.78
CA ASN A 27 7.38 -2.27 -28.88
C ASN A 27 6.92 -0.85 -28.57
N MET A 28 5.82 -0.69 -27.85
CA MET A 28 5.33 0.60 -27.40
C MET A 28 6.27 1.22 -26.38
N LEU A 29 6.79 0.44 -25.44
CA LEU A 29 7.84 0.85 -24.50
C LEU A 29 9.07 1.35 -25.27
N LYS A 30 9.54 0.57 -26.25
CA LYS A 30 10.67 1.00 -27.08
C LYS A 30 10.41 2.37 -27.68
N ARG A 31 9.23 2.61 -28.26
CA ARG A 31 8.85 3.92 -28.81
C ARG A 31 8.90 5.01 -27.73
N TRP A 32 8.36 4.76 -26.54
CA TRP A 32 8.36 5.72 -25.44
C TRP A 32 9.77 6.17 -25.05
N TYR A 33 10.74 5.24 -25.05
CA TYR A 33 12.13 5.56 -24.74
C TYR A 33 12.86 6.19 -25.92
N ASP A 34 12.68 5.68 -27.14
CA ASP A 34 13.30 6.26 -28.35
C ASP A 34 12.87 7.73 -28.56
N GLN A 35 11.66 8.10 -28.14
CA GLN A 35 11.07 9.43 -28.30
C GLN A 35 11.11 10.28 -27.01
N ASP A 36 11.83 9.83 -25.99
CA ASP A 36 11.94 10.54 -24.69
C ASP A 36 10.60 10.99 -24.13
N LEU A 37 9.64 10.05 -23.96
CA LEU A 37 8.30 10.35 -23.43
C LEU A 37 8.37 11.06 -22.06
N TYR A 38 9.20 10.57 -21.12
CA TYR A 38 9.28 11.19 -19.80
C TYR A 38 9.78 12.63 -19.89
N GLY A 39 10.82 12.90 -20.68
CA GLY A 39 11.31 14.25 -20.94
C GLY A 39 10.26 15.14 -21.64
N ALA A 40 9.47 14.58 -22.57
CA ALA A 40 8.36 15.30 -23.21
C ALA A 40 7.30 15.74 -22.17
N ILE A 41 6.92 14.87 -21.24
CA ILE A 41 6.01 15.21 -20.13
C ILE A 41 6.60 16.33 -19.28
N ARG A 42 7.87 16.22 -18.88
CA ARG A 42 8.56 17.24 -18.09
C ARG A 42 8.56 18.60 -18.78
N ARG A 43 8.83 18.64 -20.07
CA ARG A 43 8.79 19.87 -20.88
C ARG A 43 7.37 20.45 -20.97
N ALA A 44 6.38 19.62 -21.22
CA ALA A 44 4.98 20.06 -21.35
C ALA A 44 4.40 20.61 -20.04
N LYS A 45 4.86 20.10 -18.89
CA LYS A 45 4.39 20.51 -17.56
C LYS A 45 5.27 21.55 -16.88
N ALA A 46 6.34 22.01 -17.52
CA ALA A 46 7.24 23.00 -16.96
C ALA A 46 6.51 24.28 -16.56
N GLY A 47 6.71 24.73 -15.32
CA GLY A 47 6.06 25.92 -14.76
C GLY A 47 4.64 25.74 -14.25
N LYS A 48 4.07 24.55 -14.34
CA LYS A 48 2.80 24.18 -13.69
C LYS A 48 3.02 24.02 -12.17
N PRO A 49 1.96 24.07 -11.34
CA PRO A 49 2.04 23.74 -9.93
C PRO A 49 2.64 22.34 -9.72
N SER A 50 3.57 22.19 -8.79
CA SER A 50 4.21 20.90 -8.54
C SER A 50 3.36 20.01 -7.64
N PHE A 51 3.36 18.69 -7.92
CA PHE A 51 2.89 17.64 -7.04
C PHE A 51 4.01 16.61 -6.89
N ILE A 52 4.55 16.46 -5.69
CA ILE A 52 5.69 15.60 -5.40
C ILE A 52 5.22 14.35 -4.68
N LEU A 53 5.23 13.23 -5.38
CA LEU A 53 5.13 11.90 -4.78
C LEU A 53 6.54 11.33 -4.66
N HIS A 54 7.07 11.32 -3.43
CA HIS A 54 8.39 10.75 -3.18
C HIS A 54 8.31 9.23 -3.14
N ASP A 55 9.17 8.57 -3.91
CA ASP A 55 9.21 7.10 -3.97
C ASP A 55 9.88 6.52 -2.73
N GLY A 56 9.18 5.67 -1.99
CA GLY A 56 9.79 4.83 -0.98
C GLY A 56 10.68 3.78 -1.66
N PRO A 57 11.95 3.68 -1.26
CA PRO A 57 12.90 2.86 -1.98
C PRO A 57 12.67 1.37 -1.72
N PRO A 58 12.31 0.56 -2.74
CA PRO A 58 12.34 -0.88 -2.59
C PRO A 58 13.76 -1.37 -2.31
N TYR A 59 13.86 -2.47 -1.61
CA TYR A 59 15.15 -3.04 -1.25
C TYR A 59 15.83 -3.70 -2.46
N ALA A 60 17.11 -3.40 -2.68
CA ALA A 60 17.90 -3.86 -3.83
C ALA A 60 18.31 -5.34 -3.70
N ASN A 61 17.35 -6.25 -3.52
CA ASN A 61 17.60 -7.67 -3.34
C ASN A 61 16.43 -8.55 -3.78
N GLY A 62 16.64 -9.36 -4.79
CA GLY A 62 15.64 -10.29 -5.34
C GLY A 62 14.72 -9.69 -6.39
N SER A 63 13.92 -10.55 -7.02
CA SER A 63 12.93 -10.15 -8.04
C SER A 63 11.75 -9.43 -7.41
N ILE A 64 11.10 -8.57 -8.18
CA ILE A 64 9.85 -7.95 -7.75
C ILE A 64 8.76 -9.01 -7.58
N HIS A 65 7.83 -8.75 -6.69
CA HIS A 65 6.61 -9.54 -6.48
C HIS A 65 5.36 -8.71 -6.75
N ILE A 66 4.20 -9.35 -6.71
CA ILE A 66 2.93 -8.69 -7.05
C ILE A 66 2.64 -7.45 -6.19
N GLY A 67 3.04 -7.44 -4.91
CA GLY A 67 2.92 -6.27 -4.04
C GLY A 67 3.74 -5.07 -4.51
N HIS A 68 4.96 -5.28 -5.02
CA HIS A 68 5.74 -4.22 -5.65
C HIS A 68 5.03 -3.64 -6.89
N SER A 69 4.37 -4.52 -7.68
CA SER A 69 3.61 -4.08 -8.85
C SER A 69 2.42 -3.22 -8.46
N VAL A 70 1.67 -3.61 -7.42
CA VAL A 70 0.57 -2.80 -6.86
C VAL A 70 1.09 -1.42 -6.47
N ASN A 71 2.15 -1.37 -5.68
CA ASN A 71 2.75 -0.13 -5.20
C ASN A 71 3.14 0.81 -6.34
N LYS A 72 3.93 0.34 -7.29
CA LYS A 72 4.42 1.14 -8.41
C LYS A 72 3.31 1.55 -9.38
N ILE A 73 2.31 0.69 -9.62
CA ILE A 73 1.16 1.01 -10.46
C ILE A 73 0.30 2.11 -9.80
N LEU A 74 0.03 2.03 -8.51
CA LEU A 74 -0.74 3.07 -7.79
C LEU A 74 -0.03 4.42 -7.87
N LYS A 75 1.29 4.45 -7.65
CA LYS A 75 2.11 5.67 -7.78
C LYS A 75 2.02 6.25 -9.20
N ASP A 76 2.17 5.42 -10.20
CA ASP A 76 2.12 5.83 -11.60
C ASP A 76 0.74 6.35 -12.02
N ILE A 77 -0.35 5.73 -11.53
CA ILE A 77 -1.72 6.23 -11.75
C ILE A 77 -1.87 7.65 -11.17
N ILE A 78 -1.37 7.88 -9.96
CA ILE A 78 -1.43 9.20 -9.32
C ILE A 78 -0.62 10.23 -10.11
N ILE A 79 0.61 9.92 -10.45
CA ILE A 79 1.49 10.83 -11.20
C ILE A 79 0.85 11.20 -12.53
N LYS A 80 0.34 10.23 -13.29
CA LYS A 80 -0.32 10.47 -14.58
C LYS A 80 -1.62 11.26 -14.44
N SER A 81 -2.46 10.94 -13.46
CA SER A 81 -3.72 11.68 -13.24
C SER A 81 -3.45 13.11 -12.77
N LYS A 82 -2.47 13.34 -11.90
CA LYS A 82 -2.05 14.70 -11.51
C LYS A 82 -1.50 15.49 -12.72
N GLY A 83 -0.74 14.85 -13.59
CA GLY A 83 -0.30 15.45 -14.86
C GLY A 83 -1.48 15.90 -15.72
N LEU A 84 -2.50 15.05 -15.90
CA LEU A 84 -3.74 15.40 -16.62
C LEU A 84 -4.54 16.51 -15.92
N SER A 85 -4.44 16.62 -14.59
CA SER A 85 -5.04 17.71 -13.81
C SER A 85 -4.21 19.00 -13.81
N GLY A 86 -3.17 19.10 -14.65
CA GLY A 86 -2.38 20.31 -14.84
C GLY A 86 -1.25 20.49 -13.85
N PHE A 87 -0.81 19.44 -13.16
CA PHE A 87 0.35 19.49 -12.28
C PHE A 87 1.63 19.04 -12.97
N ASP A 88 2.74 19.62 -12.51
CA ASP A 88 4.07 19.12 -12.76
C ASP A 88 4.43 18.09 -11.68
N SER A 89 4.44 16.81 -12.05
CA SER A 89 4.63 15.69 -11.12
C SER A 89 5.88 14.89 -11.48
N PRO A 90 7.08 15.35 -11.07
CA PRO A 90 8.30 14.59 -11.26
C PRO A 90 8.26 13.30 -10.44
N TYR A 91 8.68 12.19 -11.05
CA TYR A 91 8.82 10.92 -10.37
C TYR A 91 10.25 10.39 -10.51
N VAL A 92 10.96 10.36 -9.38
CA VAL A 92 12.32 9.84 -9.29
C VAL A 92 12.28 8.53 -8.52
N PRO A 93 12.44 7.37 -9.18
CA PRO A 93 12.46 6.08 -8.51
C PRO A 93 13.72 5.93 -7.66
N GLY A 94 13.64 5.15 -6.61
CA GLY A 94 14.78 4.92 -5.73
C GLY A 94 14.95 3.49 -5.27
N TRP A 95 16.12 3.19 -4.68
CA TRP A 95 16.43 1.89 -4.07
C TRP A 95 17.18 2.04 -2.76
N ASP A 96 16.81 1.16 -1.80
CA ASP A 96 17.53 0.97 -0.56
C ASP A 96 18.57 -0.14 -0.74
N CYS A 97 19.85 0.20 -0.49
CA CYS A 97 20.99 -0.57 -0.99
C CYS A 97 21.90 -1.15 0.11
N HIS A 98 21.66 -0.84 1.39
CA HIS A 98 22.52 -1.27 2.49
C HIS A 98 21.88 -2.36 3.36
N GLY A 99 22.64 -2.92 4.27
CA GLY A 99 22.17 -3.77 5.36
C GLY A 99 22.24 -5.27 5.13
N LEU A 100 21.71 -5.99 6.11
CA LEU A 100 21.86 -7.43 6.28
C LEU A 100 21.44 -8.31 5.10
N PRO A 101 20.32 -8.07 4.40
CA PRO A 101 19.90 -8.98 3.34
C PRO A 101 20.87 -9.07 2.17
N ILE A 102 21.57 -7.97 1.87
CA ILE A 102 22.64 -7.94 0.85
C ILE A 102 23.89 -8.59 1.40
N GLU A 103 24.31 -8.26 2.65
CA GLU A 103 25.46 -8.88 3.29
C GLU A 103 25.37 -10.41 3.27
N LEU A 104 24.26 -10.99 3.69
CA LEU A 104 24.08 -12.44 3.71
C LEU A 104 24.19 -13.11 2.33
N LYS A 105 23.72 -12.43 1.29
CA LYS A 105 23.85 -12.93 -0.08
C LYS A 105 25.30 -12.90 -0.54
N VAL A 106 25.97 -11.79 -0.29
CA VAL A 106 27.40 -11.63 -0.67
C VAL A 106 28.28 -12.52 0.18
N GLU A 107 28.03 -12.67 1.49
CA GLU A 107 28.73 -13.62 2.35
C GLU A 107 28.64 -15.06 1.81
N GLY A 108 27.47 -15.47 1.34
CA GLY A 108 27.29 -16.76 0.68
C GLY A 108 28.07 -16.92 -0.62
N MET A 109 28.45 -15.82 -1.28
CA MET A 109 29.19 -15.83 -2.54
C MET A 109 30.71 -15.77 -2.33
N VAL A 110 31.18 -14.88 -1.43
CA VAL A 110 32.63 -14.58 -1.29
C VAL A 110 33.19 -14.97 0.07
N GLY A 111 32.34 -15.32 1.04
CA GLY A 111 32.72 -15.66 2.42
C GLY A 111 32.65 -14.47 3.36
N LYS A 112 32.90 -14.73 4.65
CA LYS A 112 32.80 -13.71 5.70
C LYS A 112 33.91 -12.66 5.60
N PRO A 113 33.56 -11.36 5.80
CA PRO A 113 34.56 -10.30 5.89
C PRO A 113 35.48 -10.50 7.09
N GLY A 114 36.76 -10.26 6.89
CA GLY A 114 37.79 -10.47 7.93
C GLY A 114 38.32 -11.92 8.06
N GLU A 115 37.66 -12.91 7.44
CA GLU A 115 38.09 -14.30 7.42
C GLU A 115 38.58 -14.72 6.02
N LYS A 116 37.77 -14.56 4.98
CA LYS A 116 38.08 -14.98 3.61
C LYS A 116 38.30 -13.83 2.64
N VAL A 117 37.79 -12.68 2.97
CA VAL A 117 37.80 -11.46 2.15
C VAL A 117 38.00 -10.27 3.08
N SER A 118 38.72 -9.24 2.65
CA SER A 118 38.84 -8.01 3.44
C SER A 118 37.48 -7.27 3.52
N ALA A 119 37.29 -6.47 4.57
CA ALA A 119 36.07 -5.69 4.72
C ALA A 119 35.85 -4.69 3.55
N ALA A 120 36.92 -4.14 2.98
CA ALA A 120 36.87 -3.25 1.82
C ALA A 120 36.39 -3.98 0.55
N GLU A 121 36.97 -5.14 0.25
CA GLU A 121 36.53 -6.00 -0.86
C GLU A 121 35.09 -6.45 -0.69
N PHE A 122 34.71 -6.83 0.54
CA PHE A 122 33.33 -7.22 0.84
C PHE A 122 32.32 -6.09 0.56
N ARG A 123 32.62 -4.84 0.96
CA ARG A 123 31.79 -3.66 0.64
C ARG A 123 31.69 -3.43 -0.86
N ALA A 124 32.78 -3.60 -1.60
CA ALA A 124 32.78 -3.47 -3.06
C ALA A 124 31.87 -4.52 -3.72
N GLU A 125 31.92 -5.78 -3.26
CA GLU A 125 31.04 -6.85 -3.76
C GLU A 125 29.57 -6.63 -3.37
N CYS A 126 29.27 -6.09 -2.18
CA CYS A 126 27.91 -5.70 -1.81
C CYS A 126 27.36 -4.63 -2.75
N ARG A 127 28.12 -3.58 -3.05
CA ARG A 127 27.74 -2.52 -3.98
C ARG A 127 27.49 -3.06 -5.38
N LYS A 128 28.33 -3.95 -5.86
CA LYS A 128 28.19 -4.61 -7.17
C LYS A 128 26.95 -5.49 -7.23
N TYR A 129 26.71 -6.28 -6.18
CA TYR A 129 25.52 -7.11 -6.08
C TYR A 129 24.24 -6.25 -6.12
N ALA A 130 24.18 -5.19 -5.31
CA ALA A 130 23.04 -4.28 -5.28
C ALA A 130 22.75 -3.68 -6.66
N LYS A 131 23.78 -3.21 -7.38
CA LYS A 131 23.64 -2.70 -8.76
C LYS A 131 22.98 -3.72 -9.70
N THR A 132 23.38 -4.99 -9.62
CA THR A 132 22.80 -6.05 -10.44
C THR A 132 21.31 -6.25 -10.13
N GLN A 133 20.92 -6.18 -8.85
CA GLN A 133 19.52 -6.34 -8.44
C GLN A 133 18.67 -5.13 -8.88
N ILE A 134 19.21 -3.94 -8.79
CA ILE A 134 18.56 -2.70 -9.25
C ILE A 134 18.23 -2.78 -10.73
N GLU A 135 19.17 -3.17 -11.58
CA GLU A 135 18.93 -3.27 -13.03
C GLU A 135 17.85 -4.29 -13.38
N ALA A 136 17.83 -5.42 -12.66
CA ALA A 136 16.76 -6.41 -12.85
C ALA A 136 15.37 -5.89 -12.44
N GLN A 137 15.27 -5.27 -11.26
CA GLN A 137 14.01 -4.69 -10.79
C GLN A 137 13.55 -3.50 -11.64
N LYS A 138 14.47 -2.63 -12.05
CA LYS A 138 14.23 -1.50 -12.97
C LYS A 138 13.58 -1.98 -14.26
N THR A 139 14.11 -3.04 -14.86
CA THR A 139 13.57 -3.63 -16.08
C THR A 139 12.12 -4.07 -15.91
N ASP A 140 11.81 -4.72 -14.78
CA ASP A 140 10.45 -5.17 -14.47
C ASP A 140 9.48 -3.98 -14.22
N PHE A 141 9.92 -2.94 -13.49
CA PHE A 141 9.11 -1.74 -13.25
C PHE A 141 8.83 -0.96 -14.54
N ILE A 142 9.80 -0.84 -15.40
CA ILE A 142 9.63 -0.25 -16.74
C ILE A 142 8.61 -1.07 -17.56
N ARG A 143 8.69 -2.40 -17.49
CA ARG A 143 7.76 -3.29 -18.20
C ARG A 143 6.31 -3.14 -17.72
N LEU A 144 6.07 -2.71 -16.47
CA LEU A 144 4.74 -2.34 -15.95
C LEU A 144 4.16 -1.07 -16.59
N GLY A 145 4.93 -0.32 -17.38
CA GLY A 145 4.54 0.97 -17.94
C GLY A 145 4.63 2.13 -16.95
N VAL A 146 5.40 1.98 -15.89
CA VAL A 146 5.65 3.04 -14.90
C VAL A 146 6.60 4.07 -15.50
N LEU A 147 6.16 5.32 -15.56
CA LEU A 147 6.94 6.44 -16.09
C LEU A 147 7.69 7.15 -14.95
N GLY A 148 8.94 7.49 -15.20
CA GLY A 148 9.79 8.17 -14.22
C GLY A 148 11.18 8.43 -14.78
N ASP A 149 12.03 9.10 -14.01
CA ASP A 149 13.44 9.31 -14.35
C ASP A 149 14.26 8.05 -14.02
N TRP A 150 14.11 7.05 -14.90
CA TRP A 150 14.83 5.78 -14.78
C TRP A 150 16.32 5.89 -15.10
N GLU A 151 16.74 6.96 -15.77
CA GLU A 151 18.14 7.20 -16.09
C GLU A 151 18.92 7.75 -14.87
N HIS A 152 18.24 8.51 -14.00
CA HIS A 152 18.85 9.13 -12.83
C HIS A 152 18.07 8.79 -11.56
N PRO A 153 17.88 7.49 -11.23
CA PRO A 153 17.23 7.09 -10.00
C PRO A 153 18.08 7.54 -8.81
N TYR A 154 17.51 7.54 -7.60
CA TYR A 154 18.31 7.68 -6.41
C TYR A 154 18.65 6.32 -5.80
N LEU A 155 19.89 6.17 -5.33
CA LEU A 155 20.35 4.97 -4.61
C LEU A 155 20.87 5.40 -3.26
N THR A 156 20.47 4.72 -2.17
CA THR A 156 21.03 5.05 -0.85
C THR A 156 22.53 4.82 -0.78
N MET A 157 23.09 4.03 -1.72
CA MET A 157 24.53 3.78 -1.85
C MET A 157 25.27 4.72 -2.82
N ASP A 158 24.60 5.72 -3.43
CA ASP A 158 25.32 6.73 -4.18
C ASP A 158 26.16 7.59 -3.24
N PHE A 159 27.38 7.92 -3.63
CA PHE A 159 28.33 8.61 -2.75
C PHE A 159 27.76 9.92 -2.20
N GLY A 160 27.05 10.68 -3.04
CA GLY A 160 26.36 11.91 -2.62
C GLY A 160 25.23 11.62 -1.62
N THR A 161 24.48 10.54 -1.82
CA THR A 161 23.41 10.13 -0.90
C THR A 161 23.98 9.63 0.42
N GLU A 162 25.04 8.78 0.39
CA GLU A 162 25.76 8.34 1.61
C GLU A 162 26.27 9.53 2.42
N ALA A 163 26.85 10.54 1.75
CA ALA A 163 27.29 11.77 2.38
C ALA A 163 26.13 12.57 3.01
N ASN A 164 25.00 12.68 2.32
CA ASN A 164 23.83 13.39 2.84
C ASN A 164 23.12 12.65 3.98
N ILE A 165 23.20 11.32 4.04
CA ILE A 165 22.76 10.53 5.19
C ILE A 165 23.61 10.90 6.42
N ILE A 166 24.94 11.00 6.26
CA ILE A 166 25.84 11.47 7.34
C ILE A 166 25.48 12.89 7.77
N ARG A 167 25.20 13.81 6.84
CA ARG A 167 24.74 15.17 7.13
C ARG A 167 23.41 15.21 7.88
N SER A 168 22.50 14.32 7.53
CA SER A 168 21.21 14.18 8.24
C SER A 168 21.43 13.73 9.69
N MET A 169 22.33 12.78 9.93
CA MET A 169 22.71 12.40 11.27
C MET A 169 23.40 13.54 12.02
N ALA A 170 24.31 14.28 11.37
CA ALA A 170 24.96 15.44 11.98
C ALA A 170 23.94 16.48 12.47
N LYS A 171 22.86 16.71 11.70
CA LYS A 171 21.78 17.61 12.10
C LYS A 171 21.03 17.12 13.34
N ILE A 172 20.79 15.83 13.45
CA ILE A 172 20.17 15.20 14.63
C ILE A 172 21.08 15.34 15.87
N VAL A 173 22.41 15.17 15.68
CA VAL A 173 23.41 15.42 16.73
C VAL A 173 23.41 16.87 17.17
N GLU A 174 23.43 17.82 16.23
CA GLU A 174 23.36 19.26 16.49
C GLU A 174 22.11 19.63 17.30
N ASN A 175 20.96 19.05 16.95
CA ASN A 175 19.69 19.29 17.65
C ASN A 175 19.59 18.58 19.02
N GLY A 176 20.57 17.75 19.38
CA GLY A 176 20.69 17.11 20.70
C GLY A 176 19.75 15.93 20.93
N HIS A 177 19.35 15.24 19.88
CA HIS A 177 18.51 14.04 19.99
C HIS A 177 19.29 12.75 20.18
N LEU A 178 20.61 12.74 19.86
CA LEU A 178 21.43 11.55 19.95
C LEU A 178 22.01 11.36 21.35
N HIS A 179 21.96 10.13 21.84
CA HIS A 179 22.67 9.74 23.06
C HIS A 179 23.23 8.32 22.97
N LYS A 180 24.29 8.05 23.75
CA LYS A 180 24.83 6.70 23.94
C LYS A 180 24.23 6.09 25.21
N GLY A 181 23.80 4.83 25.17
CA GLY A 181 23.22 4.16 26.32
C GLY A 181 23.47 2.66 26.27
N SER A 182 23.43 2.02 27.43
CA SER A 182 23.44 0.57 27.57
C SER A 182 22.06 0.13 28.01
N LYS A 183 21.18 -0.17 27.05
CA LYS A 183 19.79 -0.59 27.29
C LYS A 183 19.57 -1.97 26.64
N PRO A 184 18.62 -2.78 27.13
CA PRO A 184 18.21 -3.98 26.43
C PRO A 184 17.64 -3.63 25.04
N VAL A 185 18.25 -4.18 24.00
CA VAL A 185 17.81 -4.07 22.62
C VAL A 185 17.47 -5.45 22.09
N HIS A 186 16.61 -5.51 21.06
CA HIS A 186 16.44 -6.72 20.30
C HIS A 186 17.78 -7.12 19.68
N TRP A 187 18.23 -8.33 19.97
CA TRP A 187 19.53 -8.83 19.54
C TRP A 187 19.39 -10.18 18.84
N CYS A 188 19.86 -10.26 17.62
CA CYS A 188 19.97 -11.51 16.88
C CYS A 188 21.34 -12.13 17.11
N THR A 189 21.39 -13.30 17.70
CA THR A 189 22.65 -14.01 18.00
C THR A 189 23.35 -14.54 16.74
N ASP A 190 22.58 -14.84 15.68
CA ASP A 190 23.11 -15.27 14.38
C ASP A 190 23.69 -14.10 13.58
N CYS A 191 23.05 -12.93 13.67
CA CYS A 191 23.59 -11.70 13.08
C CYS A 191 24.77 -11.12 13.86
N GLY A 192 24.83 -11.35 15.18
CA GLY A 192 25.72 -10.65 16.10
C GLY A 192 25.46 -9.13 16.16
N SER A 193 24.19 -8.71 16.02
CA SER A 193 23.83 -7.29 15.91
C SER A 193 22.46 -6.97 16.50
N ALA A 194 22.29 -5.71 16.88
CA ALA A 194 21.00 -5.15 17.27
C ALA A 194 20.03 -5.14 16.07
N LEU A 195 18.73 -5.21 16.37
CA LEU A 195 17.62 -5.14 15.42
C LEU A 195 16.70 -3.97 15.78
N ALA A 196 16.12 -3.34 14.75
CA ALA A 196 15.00 -2.44 14.91
C ALA A 196 13.71 -3.23 15.18
N GLU A 197 12.69 -2.58 15.72
CA GLU A 197 11.36 -3.20 15.93
C GLU A 197 10.75 -3.70 14.61
N ALA A 198 10.94 -2.98 13.50
CA ALA A 198 10.51 -3.39 12.18
C ALA A 198 11.22 -4.63 11.62
N GLU A 199 12.32 -5.04 12.24
CA GLU A 199 13.12 -6.22 11.88
C GLU A 199 12.78 -7.45 12.73
N VAL A 200 11.74 -7.36 13.57
CA VAL A 200 11.28 -8.43 14.45
C VAL A 200 9.93 -8.96 13.97
N GLU A 201 9.84 -10.27 13.83
CA GLU A 201 8.61 -11.00 13.53
C GLU A 201 8.27 -11.93 14.70
N TYR A 202 6.99 -12.24 14.88
CA TYR A 202 6.54 -13.09 15.96
C TYR A 202 6.06 -14.42 15.43
N TYR A 203 6.57 -15.50 16.01
CA TYR A 203 6.16 -16.87 15.70
C TYR A 203 5.94 -17.65 17.00
N ASP A 204 5.07 -18.65 16.94
CA ASP A 204 4.85 -19.56 18.06
C ASP A 204 6.09 -20.36 18.34
N LYS A 205 6.46 -20.40 19.62
CA LYS A 205 7.61 -21.13 20.13
C LYS A 205 7.27 -21.91 21.38
N ASN A 206 7.76 -23.13 21.45
CA ASN A 206 7.73 -23.90 22.69
C ASN A 206 8.93 -23.51 23.57
N SER A 207 8.64 -22.93 24.71
CA SER A 207 9.65 -22.54 25.70
C SER A 207 9.45 -23.28 27.01
N PRO A 208 10.49 -23.54 27.83
CA PRO A 208 10.33 -24.02 29.17
C PRO A 208 9.70 -22.92 30.02
N SER A 209 8.67 -23.26 30.74
CA SER A 209 8.01 -22.43 31.76
C SER A 209 8.32 -22.99 33.12
N ILE A 210 8.86 -22.18 34.04
CA ILE A 210 9.29 -22.60 35.36
C ILE A 210 8.75 -21.68 36.46
N ASP A 211 8.43 -22.31 37.59
CA ASP A 211 8.16 -21.64 38.87
C ASP A 211 9.37 -21.87 39.79
N VAL A 212 9.93 -20.79 40.32
CA VAL A 212 11.20 -20.84 41.05
C VAL A 212 11.08 -20.21 42.45
N ARG A 213 11.53 -20.92 43.46
CA ARG A 213 11.60 -20.46 44.86
C ARG A 213 12.81 -19.57 45.07
N PHE A 214 12.58 -18.39 45.62
CA PHE A 214 13.61 -17.49 46.18
C PHE A 214 13.42 -17.47 47.69
N LYS A 215 14.34 -18.04 48.44
CA LYS A 215 14.24 -18.19 49.90
C LYS A 215 14.45 -16.86 50.62
N ALA A 216 13.61 -16.52 51.56
CA ALA A 216 13.75 -15.31 52.37
C ALA A 216 15.09 -15.28 53.10
N VAL A 217 15.72 -14.10 53.15
CA VAL A 217 16.91 -13.86 53.95
C VAL A 217 16.54 -13.75 55.42
N ASP A 218 15.46 -13.06 55.74
CA ASP A 218 14.91 -12.91 57.10
C ASP A 218 13.43 -13.30 57.09
N GLU A 219 13.15 -14.55 57.46
CA GLU A 219 11.80 -15.09 57.47
C GLU A 219 10.87 -14.39 58.47
N ALA A 220 11.41 -13.91 59.60
CA ALA A 220 10.62 -13.20 60.60
C ALA A 220 10.18 -11.83 60.08
N ALA A 221 11.08 -11.10 59.44
CA ALA A 221 10.75 -9.83 58.84
C ALA A 221 9.73 -9.97 57.70
N VAL A 222 9.82 -11.01 56.87
CA VAL A 222 8.85 -11.32 55.82
C VAL A 222 7.50 -11.69 56.40
N ALA A 223 7.46 -12.64 57.34
CA ALA A 223 6.19 -13.09 57.97
C ALA A 223 5.42 -11.93 58.65
N ALA A 224 6.15 -11.00 59.26
CA ALA A 224 5.58 -9.82 59.94
C ALA A 224 4.83 -8.84 59.01
N LYS A 225 4.97 -8.98 57.67
CA LYS A 225 4.24 -8.15 56.70
C LYS A 225 2.84 -8.67 56.38
N PHE A 226 2.59 -9.93 56.73
CA PHE A 226 1.30 -10.59 56.47
C PHE A 226 0.39 -10.50 57.70
N ASP A 227 -0.91 -10.36 57.44
CA ASP A 227 -1.97 -10.29 58.46
C ASP A 227 -2.29 -11.66 59.07
N CYS A 228 -1.26 -12.44 59.42
CA CYS A 228 -1.42 -13.74 60.00
C CYS A 228 -2.07 -13.66 61.39
N ALA A 229 -2.90 -14.64 61.75
CA ALA A 229 -3.43 -14.76 63.10
C ALA A 229 -2.30 -14.87 64.13
N GLU A 230 -2.48 -14.29 65.31
CA GLU A 230 -1.46 -14.27 66.35
C GLU A 230 -0.94 -15.67 66.70
N GLY A 231 0.38 -15.88 66.59
CA GLY A 231 1.04 -17.20 66.84
C GLY A 231 0.92 -18.19 65.66
N HIS A 232 0.28 -17.82 64.53
CA HIS A 232 0.02 -18.73 63.39
C HIS A 232 0.80 -18.30 62.13
N THR A 233 2.11 -18.07 62.24
CA THR A 233 2.96 -17.70 61.08
C THR A 233 3.45 -18.91 60.28
N GLY A 234 2.96 -20.12 60.57
CA GLY A 234 3.32 -21.34 59.81
C GLY A 234 4.69 -21.95 60.20
N LYS A 235 5.11 -22.94 59.38
CA LYS A 235 6.35 -23.71 59.59
C LYS A 235 7.11 -23.89 58.28
N GLY A 236 8.42 -24.02 58.38
CA GLY A 236 9.30 -24.23 57.20
C GLY A 236 9.75 -22.93 56.57
N VAL A 237 10.60 -23.02 55.55
CA VAL A 237 11.22 -21.89 54.85
C VAL A 237 10.20 -21.06 54.12
N ILE A 238 10.31 -19.75 54.19
CA ILE A 238 9.53 -18.84 53.37
C ILE A 238 10.23 -18.59 52.04
N SER A 239 9.52 -18.72 50.93
CA SER A 239 10.04 -18.43 49.61
C SER A 239 9.03 -17.60 48.83
N ALA A 240 9.52 -16.56 48.12
CA ALA A 240 8.78 -15.94 47.04
C ALA A 240 8.90 -16.83 45.80
N VAL A 241 7.81 -17.05 45.08
CA VAL A 241 7.79 -17.88 43.88
C VAL A 241 7.62 -17.00 42.66
N ILE A 242 8.63 -16.99 41.79
CA ILE A 242 8.57 -16.30 40.50
C ILE A 242 8.22 -17.26 39.38
N TRP A 243 7.67 -16.72 38.31
CA TRP A 243 7.42 -17.44 37.07
C TRP A 243 8.19 -16.84 35.90
N THR A 244 8.75 -17.69 35.01
CA THR A 244 9.40 -17.22 33.77
C THR A 244 9.34 -18.27 32.67
N THR A 245 9.32 -17.81 31.42
CA THR A 245 9.48 -18.64 30.22
C THR A 245 10.89 -18.55 29.63
N THR A 246 11.78 -17.80 30.29
CA THR A 246 13.18 -17.59 29.87
C THR A 246 14.16 -17.94 30.99
N PRO A 247 14.31 -19.24 31.37
CA PRO A 247 15.19 -19.63 32.47
C PRO A 247 16.63 -19.13 32.32
N TRP A 248 17.11 -19.01 31.09
CA TRP A 248 18.43 -18.51 30.76
C TRP A 248 18.72 -17.07 31.22
N THR A 249 17.69 -16.29 31.62
CA THR A 249 17.89 -14.93 32.15
C THR A 249 18.16 -14.90 33.65
N LEU A 250 17.93 -16.01 34.36
CA LEU A 250 18.15 -16.12 35.84
C LEU A 250 19.60 -15.80 36.26
N PRO A 251 20.68 -16.16 35.51
CA PRO A 251 22.02 -15.72 35.88
C PRO A 251 22.23 -14.20 35.95
N ALA A 252 21.37 -13.45 35.26
CA ALA A 252 21.37 -11.98 35.28
C ALA A 252 20.34 -11.37 36.23
N ASN A 253 19.63 -12.17 37.01
CA ASN A 253 18.62 -11.72 37.98
C ASN A 253 19.19 -10.73 39.00
N ARG A 254 18.46 -9.65 39.31
CA ARG A 254 18.84 -8.62 40.32
C ARG A 254 17.70 -8.22 41.24
N ALA A 255 16.46 -8.68 40.97
CA ALA A 255 15.29 -8.39 41.83
C ALA A 255 14.14 -9.38 41.58
N ILE A 256 13.15 -9.29 42.42
CA ILE A 256 11.81 -9.88 42.23
C ILE A 256 10.83 -8.72 42.09
N ALA A 257 10.15 -8.58 40.95
CA ALA A 257 9.11 -7.57 40.77
C ALA A 257 7.76 -8.08 41.27
N MET A 258 7.06 -7.26 42.04
CA MET A 258 5.68 -7.44 42.50
C MET A 258 4.85 -6.20 42.19
N HIS A 259 3.53 -6.32 42.11
CA HIS A 259 2.65 -5.18 41.89
C HIS A 259 2.20 -4.59 43.23
N ALA A 260 2.28 -3.27 43.38
CA ALA A 260 2.00 -2.58 44.63
C ALA A 260 0.62 -2.87 45.21
N ASP A 261 -0.39 -2.88 44.36
CA ASP A 261 -1.81 -2.96 44.73
C ASP A 261 -2.36 -4.39 44.80
N LEU A 262 -1.64 -5.41 44.28
CA LEU A 262 -2.08 -6.78 44.36
C LEU A 262 -1.96 -7.33 45.77
N ASP A 263 -2.89 -8.24 46.13
CA ASP A 263 -2.83 -9.02 47.38
C ASP A 263 -1.97 -10.27 47.19
N TYR A 264 -1.02 -10.47 48.08
CA TYR A 264 -0.16 -11.63 48.11
C TYR A 264 -0.51 -12.48 49.33
N ALA A 265 -0.65 -13.77 49.13
CA ALA A 265 -0.89 -14.73 50.18
C ALA A 265 0.41 -15.37 50.67
N LEU A 266 0.57 -15.53 51.96
CA LEU A 266 1.53 -16.43 52.56
C LEU A 266 0.85 -17.80 52.70
N VAL A 267 1.27 -18.76 51.90
CA VAL A 267 0.64 -20.06 51.75
C VAL A 267 1.45 -21.11 52.49
N GLN A 268 0.86 -21.79 53.47
CA GLN A 268 1.46 -22.96 54.08
C GLN A 268 1.26 -24.19 53.20
N VAL A 269 2.34 -24.84 52.83
CA VAL A 269 2.34 -26.15 52.21
C VAL A 269 2.62 -27.18 53.28
N GLU A 270 1.75 -28.19 53.37
CA GLU A 270 1.84 -29.26 54.39
C GLU A 270 2.57 -30.48 53.79
N GLY A 271 3.27 -31.24 54.62
CA GLY A 271 3.96 -32.45 54.20
C GLY A 271 5.13 -32.84 55.13
N GLU A 272 5.98 -33.75 54.65
CA GLU A 272 7.20 -34.14 55.37
C GLU A 272 8.20 -33.00 55.53
N HIS A 273 8.23 -32.12 54.51
CA HIS A 273 9.05 -30.91 54.46
C HIS A 273 8.13 -29.70 54.24
N PRO A 274 7.52 -29.19 55.31
CA PRO A 274 6.62 -28.07 55.21
C PRO A 274 7.37 -26.82 54.79
N GLU A 275 6.75 -26.01 53.87
CA GLU A 275 7.27 -24.73 53.41
C GLU A 275 6.17 -23.67 53.33
N ARG A 276 6.59 -22.42 53.25
CA ARG A 276 5.66 -21.29 53.09
C ARG A 276 6.00 -20.55 51.77
N LEU A 277 4.98 -20.39 50.94
CA LEU A 277 5.14 -19.76 49.64
C LEU A 277 4.40 -18.42 49.55
N ILE A 278 5.04 -17.43 48.96
CA ILE A 278 4.42 -16.12 48.68
C ILE A 278 4.00 -16.12 47.19
N LEU A 279 2.70 -15.92 46.97
CA LEU A 279 2.04 -15.94 45.67
C LEU A 279 0.98 -14.83 45.62
N ALA A 280 0.66 -14.30 44.46
CA ALA A 280 -0.54 -13.48 44.33
C ALA A 280 -1.78 -14.29 44.75
N ALA A 281 -2.62 -13.70 45.59
CA ALA A 281 -3.75 -14.37 46.23
C ALA A 281 -4.67 -15.06 45.22
N GLU A 282 -4.94 -14.43 44.11
CA GLU A 282 -5.83 -14.94 43.05
C GLU A 282 -5.22 -16.14 42.30
N LEU A 283 -3.89 -16.26 42.27
CA LEU A 283 -3.18 -17.31 41.53
C LEU A 283 -2.78 -18.51 42.38
N VAL A 284 -3.05 -18.47 43.69
CA VAL A 284 -2.64 -19.55 44.62
C VAL A 284 -3.14 -20.92 44.17
N LYS A 285 -4.43 -21.03 43.85
CA LYS A 285 -5.00 -22.31 43.43
C LYS A 285 -4.36 -22.83 42.14
N ASP A 286 -4.18 -22.01 41.16
CA ASP A 286 -3.63 -22.41 39.88
C ASP A 286 -2.16 -22.85 40.00
N VAL A 287 -1.38 -22.16 40.84
CA VAL A 287 0.01 -22.55 41.13
C VAL A 287 0.06 -23.89 41.89
N MET A 288 -0.78 -24.09 42.89
CA MET A 288 -0.80 -25.34 43.67
C MET A 288 -1.23 -26.51 42.79
N ASP A 289 -2.28 -26.33 41.98
CA ASP A 289 -2.79 -27.36 41.07
C ASP A 289 -1.69 -27.80 40.08
N ARG A 290 -1.01 -26.84 39.43
CA ARG A 290 0.04 -27.19 38.48
C ARG A 290 1.31 -27.76 39.13
N ALA A 291 1.58 -27.40 40.39
CA ALA A 291 2.68 -27.96 41.18
C ALA A 291 2.35 -29.32 41.80
N GLY A 292 1.11 -29.78 41.71
CA GLY A 292 0.65 -31.04 42.28
C GLY A 292 0.58 -31.01 43.81
N ILE A 293 0.37 -29.85 44.42
CA ILE A 293 0.29 -29.64 45.86
C ILE A 293 -1.19 -29.64 46.28
N GLU A 294 -1.62 -30.72 46.96
CA GLU A 294 -3.01 -30.88 47.36
C GLU A 294 -3.29 -30.31 48.76
N LYS A 295 -2.29 -30.29 49.65
CA LYS A 295 -2.45 -29.91 51.08
C LYS A 295 -1.80 -28.56 51.33
N PHE A 296 -2.58 -27.52 51.30
CA PHE A 296 -2.12 -26.14 51.54
C PHE A 296 -3.25 -25.30 52.16
N HIS A 297 -2.91 -24.22 52.84
CA HIS A 297 -3.83 -23.20 53.30
C HIS A 297 -3.15 -21.83 53.41
N ASN A 298 -3.92 -20.77 53.28
CA ASN A 298 -3.42 -19.41 53.40
C ASN A 298 -3.29 -19.05 54.89
N LEU A 299 -2.12 -18.52 55.26
CA LEU A 299 -1.82 -18.04 56.61
C LEU A 299 -2.24 -16.59 56.83
N GLY A 300 -2.09 -15.76 55.81
CA GLY A 300 -2.38 -14.35 55.85
C GLY A 300 -2.10 -13.69 54.49
N TYR A 301 -2.43 -12.40 54.39
CA TYR A 301 -2.30 -11.62 53.18
C TYR A 301 -1.47 -10.36 53.43
N ALA A 302 -0.86 -9.86 52.37
CA ALA A 302 -0.18 -8.54 52.37
C ALA A 302 -0.33 -7.88 51.00
N LYS A 303 -0.41 -6.56 50.98
CA LYS A 303 -0.25 -5.82 49.71
C LYS A 303 1.19 -5.90 49.23
N GLY A 304 1.39 -5.95 47.91
CA GLY A 304 2.74 -5.95 47.35
C GLY A 304 3.60 -4.75 47.79
N ALA A 305 2.98 -3.59 47.99
CA ALA A 305 3.66 -2.42 48.57
C ALA A 305 4.27 -2.69 49.96
N ALA A 306 3.68 -3.58 50.79
CA ALA A 306 4.22 -3.91 52.08
C ALA A 306 5.46 -4.83 52.02
N LEU A 307 5.65 -5.50 50.88
CA LEU A 307 6.76 -6.44 50.64
C LEU A 307 7.98 -5.76 50.00
N GLU A 308 7.87 -4.48 49.63
CA GLU A 308 8.93 -3.71 48.97
C GLU A 308 10.24 -3.76 49.78
N LEU A 309 11.36 -3.93 49.07
CA LEU A 309 12.72 -4.02 49.59
C LEU A 309 13.02 -5.21 50.54
N LEU A 310 12.09 -6.12 50.75
CA LEU A 310 12.42 -7.40 51.43
C LEU A 310 13.43 -8.15 50.57
N ARG A 311 14.32 -8.89 51.23
CA ARG A 311 15.44 -9.56 50.55
C ARG A 311 15.23 -11.06 50.49
N PHE A 312 15.59 -11.63 49.34
CA PHE A 312 15.50 -13.06 49.06
C PHE A 312 16.81 -13.57 48.47
N ASN A 313 17.23 -14.76 48.87
CA ASN A 313 18.46 -15.37 48.33
C ASN A 313 18.24 -15.77 46.88
N HIS A 314 19.22 -15.43 46.01
CA HIS A 314 19.25 -15.94 44.67
C HIS A 314 19.23 -17.48 44.65
N PRO A 315 18.48 -18.12 43.71
CA PRO A 315 18.24 -19.58 43.81
C PRO A 315 19.49 -20.47 43.66
N PHE A 316 20.57 -19.95 43.07
CA PHE A 316 21.82 -20.69 42.86
C PHE A 316 23.11 -19.87 43.04
N TYR A 317 23.06 -18.56 43.12
CA TYR A 317 24.23 -17.72 43.41
C TYR A 317 24.26 -17.29 44.90
N HIS A 318 25.42 -16.81 45.33
CA HIS A 318 25.67 -16.42 46.74
C HIS A 318 25.45 -14.92 47.01
N PHE A 319 24.34 -14.40 46.49
CA PHE A 319 23.88 -13.05 46.82
C PHE A 319 22.34 -13.02 46.99
N ASP A 320 21.85 -11.95 47.56
CA ASP A 320 20.44 -11.74 47.78
C ASP A 320 19.89 -10.59 46.90
N VAL A 321 18.61 -10.64 46.60
CA VAL A 321 17.93 -9.70 45.72
C VAL A 321 16.72 -9.07 46.41
N PRO A 322 16.43 -7.81 46.19
CA PRO A 322 15.26 -7.12 46.73
C PRO A 322 13.97 -7.44 46.01
N VAL A 323 12.84 -7.26 46.70
CA VAL A 323 11.55 -7.07 46.08
C VAL A 323 11.47 -5.61 45.57
N VAL A 324 11.06 -5.44 44.32
CA VAL A 324 10.81 -4.15 43.68
C VAL A 324 9.36 -4.05 43.20
N LEU A 325 8.83 -2.85 43.06
CA LEU A 325 7.45 -2.64 42.60
C LEU A 325 7.43 -2.27 41.13
N GLY A 326 6.65 -3.02 40.36
CA GLY A 326 6.51 -2.82 38.90
C GLY A 326 5.08 -3.03 38.43
N ASP A 327 4.56 -2.06 37.70
CA ASP A 327 3.18 -2.06 37.15
C ASP A 327 2.98 -3.10 36.02
N HIS A 328 4.08 -3.65 35.48
CA HIS A 328 4.07 -4.70 34.46
C HIS A 328 3.72 -6.10 35.01
N VAL A 329 3.66 -6.26 36.32
CA VAL A 329 3.26 -7.53 36.93
C VAL A 329 1.74 -7.66 36.89
N THR A 330 1.23 -8.70 36.23
CA THR A 330 -0.21 -8.96 36.02
C THR A 330 -0.65 -10.29 36.66
N LEU A 331 -1.95 -10.55 36.65
CA LEU A 331 -2.57 -11.81 37.10
C LEU A 331 -2.96 -12.74 35.95
N ASP A 332 -2.63 -12.40 34.70
CA ASP A 332 -3.04 -13.17 33.52
C ASP A 332 -2.35 -14.54 33.44
N ALA A 333 -1.16 -14.66 34.04
CA ALA A 333 -0.39 -15.89 34.10
C ALA A 333 0.66 -15.83 35.23
N GLY A 334 1.23 -16.99 35.54
CA GLY A 334 2.39 -17.06 36.40
C GLY A 334 2.04 -17.18 37.88
N THR A 335 2.71 -16.41 38.74
CA THR A 335 2.65 -16.44 40.22
C THR A 335 2.30 -15.09 40.84
N GLY A 336 2.21 -14.04 40.00
CA GLY A 336 2.09 -12.64 40.45
C GLY A 336 3.43 -12.05 40.93
N ALA A 337 4.53 -12.79 40.80
CA ALA A 337 5.88 -12.30 41.01
C ALA A 337 6.77 -12.66 39.79
N VAL A 338 7.55 -11.70 39.33
CA VAL A 338 8.39 -11.83 38.14
C VAL A 338 9.84 -11.60 38.52
N HIS A 339 10.75 -12.47 38.08
CA HIS A 339 12.16 -12.18 38.24
C HIS A 339 12.58 -11.03 37.35
N THR A 340 13.45 -10.18 37.82
CA THR A 340 13.90 -8.97 37.14
C THR A 340 15.35 -9.09 36.76
N ALA A 341 15.62 -9.06 35.44
CA ALA A 341 16.96 -9.04 34.86
C ALA A 341 17.13 -7.78 33.97
N PRO A 342 17.59 -6.66 34.53
CA PRO A 342 17.63 -5.36 33.81
C PRO A 342 18.41 -5.36 32.51
N GLY A 343 19.30 -6.32 32.28
CA GLY A 343 20.04 -6.49 31.02
C GLY A 343 19.30 -7.26 29.93
N HIS A 344 18.16 -7.89 30.25
CA HIS A 344 17.45 -8.82 29.35
C HIS A 344 15.94 -8.59 29.23
N GLY A 345 15.41 -7.49 29.75
CA GLY A 345 14.01 -7.09 29.64
C GLY A 345 13.86 -5.56 29.63
N GLN A 346 12.94 -5.03 28.82
CA GLN A 346 12.72 -3.58 28.76
C GLN A 346 12.03 -3.06 30.04
N GLU A 347 10.97 -3.73 30.48
CA GLU A 347 10.28 -3.43 31.73
C GLU A 347 11.22 -3.61 32.93
N ASP A 348 12.02 -4.66 32.94
CA ASP A 348 13.03 -4.95 33.97
C ASP A 348 14.08 -3.85 34.05
N PHE A 349 14.48 -3.32 32.89
CA PHE A 349 15.42 -2.21 32.82
C PHE A 349 14.84 -0.92 33.40
N VAL A 350 13.59 -0.59 33.07
CA VAL A 350 12.90 0.60 33.60
C VAL A 350 12.77 0.52 35.11
N VAL A 351 12.30 -0.60 35.63
CA VAL A 351 12.22 -0.83 37.09
C VAL A 351 13.61 -0.84 37.70
N GLY A 352 14.57 -1.47 37.02
CA GLY A 352 15.96 -1.50 37.48
C GLY A 352 16.57 -0.11 37.64
N GLN A 353 16.30 0.80 36.73
CA GLN A 353 16.73 2.19 36.84
C GLN A 353 16.10 2.90 38.05
N LYS A 354 14.79 2.69 38.28
CA LYS A 354 14.07 3.28 39.40
C LYS A 354 14.69 2.88 40.77
N TYR A 355 15.17 1.66 40.86
CA TYR A 355 15.76 1.12 42.10
C TYR A 355 17.30 1.08 42.12
N GLY A 356 17.94 1.61 41.06
CA GLY A 356 19.41 1.62 40.96
C GLY A 356 20.03 0.24 40.85
N LEU A 357 19.33 -0.73 40.25
CA LEU A 357 19.84 -2.09 40.08
C LEU A 357 20.93 -2.14 39.00
N GLU A 358 21.87 -3.08 39.19
CA GLU A 358 22.89 -3.36 38.17
C GLU A 358 22.27 -3.89 36.88
N VAL A 359 22.74 -3.37 35.75
CA VAL A 359 22.37 -3.87 34.41
C VAL A 359 23.39 -4.98 34.01
N ALA A 360 23.22 -6.15 34.59
CA ALA A 360 24.09 -7.28 34.31
C ALA A 360 23.79 -7.89 32.96
N ASN A 361 24.85 -8.11 32.15
CA ASN A 361 24.75 -8.78 30.87
C ASN A 361 25.83 -9.86 30.73
N PRO A 362 25.59 -11.08 31.19
CA PRO A 362 26.55 -12.19 31.11
C PRO A 362 26.59 -12.87 29.74
N VAL A 363 25.90 -12.33 28.72
CA VAL A 363 25.74 -12.97 27.41
C VAL A 363 26.50 -12.20 26.32
N GLY A 364 27.35 -12.91 25.59
CA GLY A 364 28.11 -12.39 24.46
C GLY A 364 27.24 -12.08 23.23
N SER A 365 27.85 -11.46 22.23
CA SER A 365 27.17 -11.10 20.96
C SER A 365 26.64 -12.30 20.18
N ASN A 366 27.26 -13.46 20.35
CA ASN A 366 26.86 -14.73 19.74
C ASN A 366 25.84 -15.54 20.58
N GLY A 367 25.27 -14.94 21.63
CA GLY A 367 24.32 -15.61 22.50
C GLY A 367 24.92 -16.66 23.45
N VAL A 368 26.25 -16.66 23.62
CA VAL A 368 26.96 -17.57 24.51
C VAL A 368 27.32 -16.84 25.81
N TYR A 369 27.14 -17.49 26.96
CA TYR A 369 27.56 -16.92 28.21
C TYR A 369 29.08 -16.66 28.25
N LEU A 370 29.44 -15.53 28.82
CA LEU A 370 30.81 -15.08 28.97
C LEU A 370 31.60 -16.06 29.89
N PRO A 371 32.95 -16.12 29.76
CA PRO A 371 33.80 -17.06 30.50
C PRO A 371 33.72 -16.93 32.03
N ASP A 372 33.33 -15.76 32.51
CA ASP A 372 33.16 -15.44 33.94
C ASP A 372 31.76 -15.73 34.49
N THR A 373 30.85 -16.24 33.64
CA THR A 373 29.49 -16.62 34.11
C THR A 373 29.54 -17.95 34.87
N GLU A 374 29.43 -17.88 36.16
CA GLU A 374 29.45 -19.06 37.05
C GLU A 374 28.36 -20.06 36.63
N LEU A 375 28.66 -21.35 36.64
CA LEU A 375 27.82 -22.51 36.26
C LEU A 375 27.48 -22.65 34.77
N PHE A 376 27.44 -21.56 33.98
CA PHE A 376 26.90 -21.59 32.60
C PHE A 376 27.88 -21.10 31.54
N ALA A 377 29.10 -20.73 31.90
CA ALA A 377 30.11 -20.22 30.96
C ALA A 377 30.24 -21.08 29.69
N GLY A 378 30.28 -20.44 28.55
CA GLY A 378 30.45 -21.10 27.24
C GLY A 378 29.22 -21.81 26.70
N GLN A 379 28.09 -21.82 27.39
CA GLN A 379 26.83 -22.38 26.89
C GLN A 379 26.03 -21.32 26.12
N HIS A 380 25.39 -21.71 25.00
CA HIS A 380 24.45 -20.86 24.30
C HIS A 380 23.14 -20.77 25.09
N VAL A 381 22.57 -19.56 25.23
CA VAL A 381 21.43 -19.27 26.10
C VAL A 381 20.22 -20.21 25.92
N PHE A 382 19.86 -20.53 24.67
CA PHE A 382 18.72 -21.44 24.44
C PHE A 382 19.02 -22.90 24.82
N LYS A 383 20.28 -23.31 24.78
CA LYS A 383 20.71 -24.64 25.29
C LYS A 383 20.84 -24.66 26.80
N ALA A 384 21.25 -23.55 27.39
CA ALA A 384 21.39 -23.39 28.84
C ALA A 384 20.08 -23.47 29.60
N ASN A 385 18.92 -23.30 28.96
CA ASN A 385 17.63 -23.50 29.65
C ASN A 385 17.54 -24.86 30.39
N ALA A 386 17.99 -25.91 29.74
CA ALA A 386 17.99 -27.24 30.37
C ALA A 386 18.93 -27.31 31.58
N SER A 387 20.13 -26.76 31.46
CA SER A 387 21.14 -26.71 32.55
C SER A 387 20.65 -25.85 33.73
N VAL A 388 19.95 -24.74 33.44
CA VAL A 388 19.37 -23.92 34.52
C VAL A 388 18.29 -24.68 35.26
N VAL A 389 17.40 -25.40 34.55
CA VAL A 389 16.37 -26.27 35.19
C VAL A 389 17.01 -27.35 36.03
N GLU A 390 18.09 -27.98 35.56
CA GLU A 390 18.83 -29.00 36.29
C GLU A 390 19.43 -28.44 37.60
N VAL A 391 20.13 -27.30 37.52
CA VAL A 391 20.70 -26.64 38.72
C VAL A 391 19.63 -26.22 39.70
N LEU A 392 18.49 -25.70 39.26
CA LEU A 392 17.36 -25.34 40.11
C LEU A 392 16.76 -26.57 40.82
N THR A 393 16.70 -27.70 40.14
CA THR A 393 16.22 -28.97 40.67
C THR A 393 17.16 -29.47 41.75
N GLU A 394 18.48 -29.51 41.49
CA GLU A 394 19.50 -29.92 42.43
C GLU A 394 19.55 -29.07 43.72
N ARG A 395 19.29 -27.75 43.56
CA ARG A 395 19.26 -26.80 44.66
C ARG A 395 17.90 -26.78 45.41
N GLY A 396 16.90 -27.56 44.95
CA GLY A 396 15.55 -27.57 45.50
C GLY A 396 14.78 -26.25 45.30
N ALA A 397 15.21 -25.46 44.36
CA ALA A 397 14.60 -24.16 44.04
C ALA A 397 13.48 -24.27 42.99
N LEU A 398 13.44 -25.31 42.17
CA LEU A 398 12.40 -25.54 41.20
C LEU A 398 11.10 -26.02 41.89
N LEU A 399 10.00 -25.28 41.71
CA LEU A 399 8.67 -25.67 42.16
C LEU A 399 7.92 -26.47 41.11
N HIS A 400 7.90 -25.95 39.86
CA HIS A 400 7.20 -26.56 38.73
C HIS A 400 7.92 -26.27 37.43
N HIS A 401 7.80 -27.19 36.47
CA HIS A 401 8.34 -27.05 35.10
C HIS A 401 7.40 -27.67 34.08
N LYS A 402 7.09 -26.93 33.01
CA LYS A 402 6.37 -27.46 31.86
C LYS A 402 6.83 -26.78 30.57
N VAL A 403 6.47 -27.34 29.42
CA VAL A 403 6.61 -26.68 28.13
C VAL A 403 5.41 -25.77 27.91
N PHE A 404 5.67 -24.53 27.50
CA PHE A 404 4.66 -23.51 27.22
C PHE A 404 4.80 -22.98 25.79
N ASN A 405 3.69 -23.03 25.07
CA ASN A 405 3.64 -22.48 23.69
C ASN A 405 3.17 -21.04 23.74
N HIS A 406 3.96 -20.13 23.16
CA HIS A 406 3.65 -18.71 23.15
C HIS A 406 4.27 -18.02 21.94
N SER A 407 3.75 -16.86 21.60
CA SER A 407 4.33 -15.96 20.61
C SER A 407 5.69 -15.45 21.08
N TYR A 408 6.73 -15.60 20.26
CA TYR A 408 8.10 -15.25 20.61
C TYR A 408 8.77 -14.43 19.50
N PRO A 409 9.55 -13.39 19.80
CA PRO A 409 10.21 -12.58 18.80
C PRO A 409 11.33 -13.33 18.08
N HIS A 410 11.34 -13.20 16.76
CA HIS A 410 12.32 -13.81 15.85
C HIS A 410 12.94 -12.77 14.95
N CYS A 411 14.16 -13.00 14.54
CA CYS A 411 14.81 -12.19 13.50
C CYS A 411 14.07 -12.34 12.17
N TRP A 412 13.64 -11.21 11.59
CA TRP A 412 12.90 -11.19 10.33
C TRP A 412 13.62 -11.91 9.18
N ARG A 413 14.95 -12.00 9.26
CA ARG A 413 15.78 -12.57 8.20
C ARG A 413 16.18 -14.01 8.44
N HIS A 414 16.73 -14.32 9.62
CA HIS A 414 17.16 -15.67 9.99
C HIS A 414 16.00 -16.57 10.40
N LYS A 415 14.85 -15.97 10.75
CA LYS A 415 13.68 -16.69 11.30
C LYS A 415 14.01 -17.47 12.58
N THR A 416 15.09 -17.08 13.27
CA THR A 416 15.52 -17.66 14.53
C THR A 416 15.11 -16.78 15.70
N PRO A 417 14.85 -17.36 16.89
CA PRO A 417 14.52 -16.61 18.09
C PRO A 417 15.61 -15.59 18.44
N ILE A 418 15.20 -14.40 18.84
CA ILE A 418 16.11 -13.35 19.31
C ILE A 418 16.09 -13.25 20.82
N ILE A 419 16.99 -12.45 21.36
CA ILE A 419 17.07 -12.14 22.79
C ILE A 419 17.01 -10.63 23.02
N PHE A 420 16.67 -10.21 24.24
CA PHE A 420 17.00 -8.88 24.70
C PHE A 420 18.40 -8.90 25.30
N ARG A 421 19.23 -7.94 24.92
CA ARG A 421 20.61 -7.85 25.39
C ARG A 421 21.01 -6.39 25.61
N ALA A 422 21.38 -6.03 26.83
CA ALA A 422 21.94 -4.72 27.14
C ALA A 422 23.36 -4.64 26.58
N THR A 423 23.59 -3.67 25.72
CA THR A 423 24.91 -3.40 25.13
C THR A 423 25.01 -1.92 24.80
N PRO A 424 26.21 -1.31 24.86
CA PRO A 424 26.37 0.08 24.47
C PRO A 424 25.93 0.28 23.01
N GLN A 425 24.96 1.16 22.81
CA GLN A 425 24.37 1.46 21.49
C GLN A 425 24.13 2.96 21.39
N TRP A 426 23.86 3.43 20.15
CA TRP A 426 23.46 4.79 19.86
C TRP A 426 21.96 4.86 19.64
N PHE A 427 21.33 5.85 20.29
CA PHE A 427 19.88 6.01 20.28
C PHE A 427 19.48 7.42 19.89
N ILE A 428 18.42 7.52 19.09
CA ILE A 428 17.63 8.75 18.96
C ILE A 428 16.59 8.71 20.07
N SER A 429 16.64 9.68 20.98
CA SER A 429 15.71 9.77 22.11
C SER A 429 14.34 10.21 21.66
N MET A 430 13.30 9.54 22.13
CA MET A 430 11.93 9.96 21.92
C MET A 430 11.52 11.10 22.85
N GLU A 431 12.15 11.21 24.02
CA GLU A 431 11.78 12.20 25.05
C GLU A 431 12.65 13.45 25.04
N GLN A 432 13.95 13.32 24.77
CA GLN A 432 14.83 14.48 24.68
C GLN A 432 14.34 15.45 23.61
N LYS A 433 14.36 16.73 23.94
CA LYS A 433 13.89 17.79 23.04
C LYS A 433 12.43 17.62 22.57
N GLY A 434 11.62 16.76 23.21
CA GLY A 434 10.20 16.59 22.93
C GLY A 434 9.86 15.96 21.58
N LEU A 435 10.71 15.05 21.07
CA LEU A 435 10.53 14.44 19.74
C LEU A 435 9.17 13.75 19.61
N ARG A 436 8.80 12.89 20.58
CA ARG A 436 7.49 12.18 20.60
C ARG A 436 6.32 13.17 20.50
N LYS A 437 6.32 14.19 21.35
CA LYS A 437 5.25 15.20 21.39
C LYS A 437 5.08 15.88 20.03
N ARG A 438 6.18 16.34 19.41
CA ARG A 438 6.14 17.03 18.13
C ARG A 438 5.75 16.11 16.99
N ALA A 439 6.17 14.84 17.01
CA ALA A 439 5.74 13.85 16.03
C ALA A 439 4.22 13.63 16.08
N LEU A 440 3.64 13.57 17.29
CA LEU A 440 2.18 13.47 17.46
C LEU A 440 1.46 14.73 16.98
N GLU A 441 2.02 15.92 17.23
CA GLU A 441 1.49 17.20 16.71
C GLU A 441 1.51 17.25 15.17
N GLU A 442 2.56 16.72 14.55
CA GLU A 442 2.65 16.63 13.09
C GLU A 442 1.65 15.62 12.49
N ILE A 443 1.42 14.48 13.14
CA ILE A 443 0.37 13.52 12.73
C ILE A 443 -1.00 14.21 12.71
N GLU A 444 -1.30 14.99 13.73
CA GLU A 444 -2.55 15.75 13.82
C GLU A 444 -2.61 16.90 12.81
N ARG A 445 -1.49 17.56 12.50
CA ARG A 445 -1.41 18.60 11.47
C ARG A 445 -1.77 18.03 10.10
N ILE A 446 -1.20 16.89 9.72
CA ILE A 446 -1.48 16.22 8.44
C ILE A 446 -2.96 15.91 8.29
N GLU A 447 -3.61 15.46 9.36
CA GLU A 447 -5.06 15.21 9.38
C GLU A 447 -5.85 16.48 9.09
N LYS A 448 -5.59 17.54 9.86
CA LYS A 448 -6.32 18.82 9.77
C LYS A 448 -6.11 19.52 8.43
N GLU A 449 -4.88 19.56 7.95
CA GLU A 449 -4.56 20.18 6.67
C GLU A 449 -5.17 19.41 5.50
N GLY A 450 -5.16 18.08 5.54
CA GLY A 450 -5.83 17.25 4.56
C GLY A 450 -7.33 17.56 4.45
N ILE A 451 -8.02 17.61 5.60
CA ILE A 451 -9.45 17.98 5.65
C ILE A 451 -9.68 19.38 5.11
N ALA A 452 -8.83 20.35 5.48
CA ALA A 452 -8.98 21.73 5.05
C ALA A 452 -8.72 21.96 3.56
N GLN A 453 -7.75 21.24 2.98
CA GLN A 453 -7.32 21.44 1.60
C GLN A 453 -8.05 20.54 0.59
N HIS A 454 -8.41 19.33 0.99
CA HIS A 454 -8.93 18.29 0.10
C HIS A 454 -10.29 17.74 0.52
N GLY A 455 -10.86 18.21 1.63
CA GLY A 455 -12.12 17.71 2.18
C GLY A 455 -12.04 16.28 2.77
N GLN A 456 -10.85 15.69 2.83
CA GLN A 456 -10.57 14.36 3.37
C GLN A 456 -9.31 14.35 4.22
N SER A 457 -9.17 13.32 5.07
CA SER A 457 -7.96 13.13 5.89
C SER A 457 -6.69 13.16 5.02
N GLY A 458 -5.61 13.74 5.55
CA GLY A 458 -4.28 13.59 4.96
C GLY A 458 -3.73 12.16 5.10
N TRP A 459 -4.35 11.33 5.94
CA TRP A 459 -4.09 9.89 6.06
C TRP A 459 -5.15 9.13 5.25
N VAL A 460 -4.77 8.50 4.15
CA VAL A 460 -5.67 7.79 3.25
C VAL A 460 -5.32 6.29 3.25
N PRO A 461 -6.20 5.42 3.72
CA PRO A 461 -7.46 5.69 4.44
C PRO A 461 -7.24 6.27 5.85
N ALA A 462 -8.27 6.90 6.41
CA ALA A 462 -8.21 7.63 7.68
C ALA A 462 -7.74 6.79 8.89
N TRP A 463 -7.94 5.47 8.88
CA TRP A 463 -7.45 4.58 9.95
C TRP A 463 -5.91 4.60 10.10
N GLY A 464 -5.19 5.00 9.05
CA GLY A 464 -3.72 5.10 9.07
C GLY A 464 -3.21 6.06 10.16
N LYS A 465 -3.95 7.14 10.42
CA LYS A 465 -3.67 8.07 11.53
C LYS A 465 -3.60 7.36 12.88
N ASN A 466 -4.66 6.63 13.24
CA ASN A 466 -4.73 5.96 14.54
C ASN A 466 -3.62 4.93 14.71
N ARG A 467 -3.27 4.25 13.61
CA ARG A 467 -2.21 3.24 13.63
C ARG A 467 -0.84 3.86 13.90
N ILE A 468 -0.45 4.91 13.19
CA ILE A 468 0.87 5.55 13.39
C ILE A 468 0.91 6.28 14.73
N GLN A 469 -0.19 6.92 15.14
CA GLN A 469 -0.29 7.59 16.43
C GLN A 469 0.00 6.63 17.59
N ALA A 470 -0.71 5.49 17.65
CA ALA A 470 -0.51 4.49 18.69
C ALA A 470 0.94 3.93 18.70
N MET A 471 1.54 3.79 17.53
CA MET A 471 2.95 3.36 17.41
C MET A 471 3.91 4.44 17.94
N VAL A 472 3.69 5.72 17.69
CA VAL A 472 4.52 6.83 18.20
C VAL A 472 4.37 6.99 19.70
N GLU A 473 3.15 6.89 20.23
CA GLU A 473 2.86 7.00 21.66
C GLU A 473 3.64 5.97 22.49
N ASN A 474 3.79 4.76 21.97
CA ASN A 474 4.43 3.65 22.68
C ASN A 474 5.86 3.34 22.20
N ARG A 475 6.41 4.17 21.30
CA ARG A 475 7.72 3.91 20.72
C ARG A 475 8.84 4.08 21.74
N PRO A 476 9.72 3.08 21.95
CA PRO A 476 10.96 3.27 22.74
C PRO A 476 11.95 4.15 21.96
N ASP A 477 13.03 4.58 22.65
CA ASP A 477 14.15 5.23 21.97
C ASP A 477 14.65 4.37 20.80
N TRP A 478 14.92 5.01 19.68
CA TRP A 478 15.32 4.30 18.46
C TRP A 478 16.81 3.96 18.48
N CYS A 479 17.15 2.68 18.61
CA CYS A 479 18.52 2.18 18.47
C CYS A 479 18.93 2.24 16.99
N ILE A 480 19.82 3.18 16.65
CA ILE A 480 20.29 3.40 15.27
C ILE A 480 21.60 2.71 14.92
N SER A 481 22.32 2.17 15.90
CA SER A 481 23.61 1.52 15.66
C SER A 481 23.45 0.05 15.30
N ARG A 482 24.21 -0.38 14.30
CA ARG A 482 24.28 -1.77 13.83
C ARG A 482 25.73 -2.22 13.72
N GLN A 483 26.00 -3.46 14.06
CA GLN A 483 27.31 -4.09 13.94
C GLN A 483 27.37 -4.77 12.57
N ARG A 484 27.53 -3.94 11.49
CA ARG A 484 27.53 -4.37 10.09
C ARG A 484 28.79 -3.92 9.36
N THR A 485 29.13 -4.66 8.30
CA THR A 485 30.21 -4.28 7.39
C THR A 485 29.69 -3.40 6.25
N TRP A 486 28.46 -3.64 5.76
CA TRP A 486 27.84 -2.92 4.67
C TRP A 486 26.71 -2.00 5.18
N GLY A 487 26.98 -0.73 5.31
CA GLY A 487 26.07 0.31 5.77
C GLY A 487 26.78 1.64 5.94
N VAL A 488 26.01 2.73 6.02
CA VAL A 488 26.57 4.07 6.26
C VAL A 488 27.16 4.12 7.67
N PRO A 489 28.41 4.54 7.84
CA PRO A 489 29.05 4.53 9.15
C PRO A 489 28.48 5.62 10.08
N ILE A 490 28.43 5.32 11.35
CA ILE A 490 28.24 6.33 12.41
C ILE A 490 29.56 7.07 12.57
N SER A 491 29.73 8.15 11.81
CA SER A 491 30.99 8.87 11.67
C SER A 491 31.28 9.83 12.86
N LEU A 492 31.31 9.25 14.07
CA LEU A 492 31.55 9.93 15.32
C LEU A 492 32.89 9.55 15.93
N PHE A 493 33.49 10.51 16.66
CA PHE A 493 34.67 10.30 17.52
C PHE A 493 34.24 10.40 18.97
N VAL A 494 34.57 9.40 19.78
CA VAL A 494 34.24 9.30 21.20
C VAL A 494 35.48 9.29 22.06
N HIS A 495 35.47 10.02 23.15
CA HIS A 495 36.61 10.04 24.09
C HIS A 495 36.76 8.67 24.78
N LYS A 496 37.94 8.15 24.83
CA LYS A 496 38.24 6.79 25.32
C LYS A 496 37.76 6.54 26.76
N ASP A 497 38.01 7.50 27.64
CA ASP A 497 37.68 7.34 29.08
C ASP A 497 36.24 7.73 29.41
N THR A 498 35.79 8.89 28.91
CA THR A 498 34.48 9.46 29.25
C THR A 498 33.36 8.97 28.35
N GLN A 499 33.66 8.39 27.19
CA GLN A 499 32.71 8.03 26.15
C GLN A 499 31.86 9.18 25.61
N ALA A 500 32.26 10.43 25.92
CA ALA A 500 31.62 11.64 25.42
C ALA A 500 31.96 11.87 23.94
N LEU A 501 31.04 12.48 23.23
CA LEU A 501 31.27 12.92 21.84
C LEU A 501 32.35 14.00 21.80
N HIS A 502 33.12 14.01 20.70
CA HIS A 502 34.02 15.13 20.44
C HIS A 502 33.23 16.46 20.36
N PRO A 503 33.69 17.55 20.98
CA PRO A 503 32.94 18.82 20.96
C PRO A 503 32.60 19.34 19.57
N ASP A 504 33.48 19.12 18.59
CA ASP A 504 33.32 19.51 17.18
C ASP A 504 32.65 18.45 16.31
N SER A 505 31.88 17.51 16.86
CA SER A 505 31.31 16.36 16.13
C SER A 505 30.63 16.76 14.83
N VAL A 506 29.81 17.81 14.82
CA VAL A 506 29.10 18.27 13.62
C VAL A 506 30.05 18.68 12.50
N ARG A 507 31.09 19.44 12.82
CA ARG A 507 32.12 19.83 11.83
C ARG A 507 32.92 18.63 11.34
N LEU A 508 33.29 17.73 12.23
CA LEU A 508 34.03 16.51 11.88
C LEU A 508 33.19 15.58 10.97
N MET A 509 31.90 15.44 11.25
CA MET A 509 30.99 14.68 10.40
C MET A 509 30.87 15.30 9.00
N GLU A 510 30.84 16.63 8.88
CA GLU A 510 30.84 17.27 7.56
C GLU A 510 32.15 17.00 6.80
N GLU A 511 33.31 17.00 7.47
CA GLU A 511 34.58 16.67 6.83
C GLU A 511 34.63 15.19 6.38
N VAL A 512 34.01 14.29 7.13
CA VAL A 512 33.81 12.90 6.72
C VAL A 512 32.84 12.79 5.54
N ALA A 513 31.72 13.51 5.57
CA ALA A 513 30.73 13.54 4.49
C ALA A 513 31.35 13.99 3.16
N LYS A 514 32.20 15.02 3.16
CA LYS A 514 32.92 15.47 1.96
C LYS A 514 33.84 14.39 1.38
N ARG A 515 34.46 13.58 2.21
CA ARG A 515 35.31 12.45 1.77
C ARG A 515 34.46 11.30 1.21
N VAL A 516 33.33 11.00 1.88
CA VAL A 516 32.36 10.00 1.42
C VAL A 516 31.74 10.39 0.08
N GLU A 517 31.47 11.66 -0.14
CA GLU A 517 30.95 12.20 -1.42
C GLU A 517 31.90 11.94 -2.60
N GLN A 518 33.20 11.81 -2.34
CA GLN A 518 34.21 11.54 -3.35
C GLN A 518 34.46 10.05 -3.58
N SER A 519 34.44 9.22 -2.53
CA SER A 519 34.90 7.82 -2.59
C SER A 519 33.97 6.83 -1.85
N GLY A 520 32.79 7.25 -1.43
CA GLY A 520 31.83 6.41 -0.73
C GLY A 520 32.20 6.12 0.72
N ILE A 521 31.39 5.28 1.39
CA ILE A 521 31.56 4.96 2.82
C ILE A 521 32.93 4.37 3.18
N GLN A 522 33.66 3.81 2.20
CA GLN A 522 35.02 3.31 2.43
C GLN A 522 35.95 4.40 2.96
N ALA A 523 35.69 5.68 2.62
CA ALA A 523 36.48 6.82 3.11
C ALA A 523 36.55 6.93 4.64
N TRP A 524 35.45 6.53 5.35
CA TRP A 524 35.48 6.50 6.81
C TRP A 524 36.42 5.43 7.36
N TRP A 525 36.41 4.26 6.75
CA TRP A 525 37.19 3.14 7.24
C TRP A 525 38.68 3.34 6.99
N ASP A 526 39.04 3.96 5.87
CA ASP A 526 40.43 4.27 5.49
C ASP A 526 40.98 5.51 6.20
N LEU A 527 40.10 6.35 6.78
CA LEU A 527 40.50 7.59 7.43
C LEU A 527 41.38 7.34 8.66
N ASP A 528 42.62 7.88 8.65
CA ASP A 528 43.38 8.06 9.87
C ASP A 528 42.79 9.22 10.69
N LYS A 529 42.35 8.91 11.91
CA LYS A 529 41.75 9.92 12.81
C LYS A 529 42.68 11.12 13.11
N ALA A 530 43.99 10.92 13.04
CA ALA A 530 44.97 11.96 13.23
C ALA A 530 44.87 13.09 12.17
N GLU A 531 44.38 12.77 10.95
CA GLU A 531 44.16 13.78 9.91
C GLU A 531 43.11 14.83 10.29
N LEU A 532 42.12 14.46 11.07
CA LEU A 532 41.02 15.34 11.50
C LEU A 532 41.18 15.85 12.93
N LEU A 533 41.75 15.05 13.81
CA LEU A 533 41.84 15.33 15.25
C LEU A 533 43.24 15.91 15.66
N GLY A 534 44.25 15.77 14.81
CA GLY A 534 45.59 16.27 15.11
C GLY A 534 46.16 15.72 16.43
N ALA A 535 46.50 16.62 17.35
CA ALA A 535 47.07 16.27 18.66
C ALA A 535 46.10 15.49 19.57
N ASP A 536 44.78 15.63 19.35
CA ASP A 536 43.78 14.96 20.18
C ASP A 536 43.45 13.54 19.74
N ALA A 537 44.08 13.05 18.66
CA ALA A 537 43.80 11.76 18.06
C ALA A 537 43.89 10.59 19.06
N ASP A 538 44.89 10.64 19.97
CA ASP A 538 45.10 9.60 20.97
C ASP A 538 44.01 9.56 22.06
N LEU A 539 43.20 10.61 22.22
CA LEU A 539 42.15 10.70 23.23
C LEU A 539 40.84 10.10 22.74
N TYR A 540 40.66 9.94 21.44
CA TYR A 540 39.42 9.55 20.84
C TYR A 540 39.52 8.27 20.02
N ASP A 541 38.43 7.52 19.97
CA ASP A 541 38.22 6.38 19.07
C ASP A 541 37.13 6.67 18.02
N LYS A 542 37.29 6.10 16.84
CA LYS A 542 36.28 6.06 15.80
C LYS A 542 35.17 5.08 16.21
N VAL A 543 33.91 5.47 16.06
CA VAL A 543 32.80 4.54 16.26
C VAL A 543 32.82 3.47 15.15
N PRO A 544 32.80 2.17 15.50
CA PRO A 544 32.90 1.09 14.52
C PRO A 544 31.55 0.67 13.91
N ASP A 545 30.43 1.21 14.42
CA ASP A 545 29.10 0.81 14.02
C ASP A 545 28.63 1.52 12.75
N THR A 546 27.68 0.91 12.06
CA THR A 546 26.93 1.51 10.95
C THR A 546 25.54 1.91 11.39
N LEU A 547 24.89 2.77 10.59
CA LEU A 547 23.51 3.16 10.81
C LEU A 547 22.54 2.00 10.50
N ASP A 548 21.41 2.02 11.17
CA ASP A 548 20.22 1.26 10.81
C ASP A 548 19.78 1.59 9.37
N VAL A 549 19.49 0.60 8.55
CA VAL A 549 19.05 0.80 7.17
C VAL A 549 17.75 1.64 7.08
N TRP A 550 16.92 1.59 8.11
CA TRP A 550 15.74 2.46 8.22
C TRP A 550 16.09 3.94 8.40
N PHE A 551 17.32 4.24 8.84
CA PHE A 551 17.82 5.60 8.86
C PHE A 551 18.17 6.07 7.43
N ASP A 552 18.76 5.22 6.62
CA ASP A 552 19.12 5.52 5.24
C ASP A 552 17.86 5.88 4.44
N SER A 553 16.88 4.97 4.39
CA SER A 553 15.60 5.21 3.70
C SER A 553 14.78 6.32 4.36
N GLY A 554 14.76 6.39 5.68
CA GLY A 554 14.03 7.41 6.42
C GLY A 554 14.54 8.83 6.21
N SER A 555 15.81 9.01 5.86
CA SER A 555 16.44 10.31 5.58
C SER A 555 16.34 10.77 4.13
N THR A 556 15.68 10.00 3.25
CA THR A 556 15.61 10.32 1.80
C THR A 556 14.92 11.64 1.50
N HIS A 557 14.05 12.11 2.38
CA HIS A 557 13.48 13.46 2.27
C HIS A 557 14.56 14.56 2.32
N ALA A 558 15.65 14.34 3.08
CA ALA A 558 16.77 15.27 3.17
C ALA A 558 17.88 14.91 2.17
N SER A 559 18.23 13.63 2.07
CA SER A 559 19.34 13.18 1.22
C SER A 559 18.99 13.16 -0.27
N VAL A 560 17.72 13.18 -0.64
CA VAL A 560 17.22 13.13 -2.03
C VAL A 560 16.31 14.32 -2.32
N VAL A 561 15.19 14.47 -1.63
CA VAL A 561 14.16 15.49 -1.98
C VAL A 561 14.71 16.90 -1.82
N ASP A 562 15.39 17.21 -0.72
CA ASP A 562 16.00 18.52 -0.51
C ASP A 562 17.19 18.78 -1.44
N ALA A 563 17.88 17.72 -1.88
CA ALA A 563 19.12 17.82 -2.64
C ALA A 563 18.92 17.89 -4.16
N ARG A 564 17.76 17.46 -4.67
CA ARG A 564 17.51 17.38 -6.12
C ARG A 564 16.75 18.60 -6.64
N PRO A 565 17.21 19.22 -7.74
CA PRO A 565 16.61 20.44 -8.27
C PRO A 565 15.17 20.25 -8.75
N GLU A 566 14.78 19.04 -9.19
CA GLU A 566 13.44 18.72 -9.66
C GLU A 566 12.36 18.97 -8.59
N PHE A 567 12.71 18.87 -7.33
CA PHE A 567 11.78 19.05 -6.22
C PHE A 567 11.74 20.48 -5.68
N ASN A 568 12.61 21.35 -6.16
CA ASN A 568 12.67 22.79 -5.80
C ASN A 568 12.65 23.07 -4.28
N GLY A 569 13.23 22.18 -3.47
CA GLY A 569 13.26 22.30 -2.00
C GLY A 569 11.90 22.20 -1.31
N LYS A 570 10.87 21.72 -1.99
CA LYS A 570 9.55 21.50 -1.40
C LYS A 570 9.48 20.13 -0.72
N PRO A 571 8.75 20.01 0.40
CA PRO A 571 8.44 18.71 0.99
C PRO A 571 7.60 17.87 0.02
N ALA A 572 7.60 16.56 0.21
CA ALA A 572 6.72 15.68 -0.55
C ALA A 572 5.25 15.99 -0.25
N ASP A 573 4.44 16.08 -1.30
CA ASP A 573 2.99 16.17 -1.15
C ASP A 573 2.43 14.83 -0.66
N MET A 574 3.00 13.71 -1.13
CA MET A 574 2.52 12.37 -0.79
C MET A 574 3.64 11.37 -0.59
N TYR A 575 3.47 10.52 0.44
CA TYR A 575 4.10 9.21 0.59
C TYR A 575 3.06 8.12 0.34
N LEU A 576 3.42 7.08 -0.42
CA LEU A 576 2.53 5.96 -0.73
C LEU A 576 3.26 4.63 -0.56
N GLU A 577 2.84 3.81 0.39
CA GLU A 577 3.39 2.47 0.61
C GLU A 577 2.35 1.50 1.20
N GLY A 578 2.75 0.26 1.43
CA GLY A 578 1.95 -0.75 2.12
C GLY A 578 1.72 -0.45 3.60
N SER A 579 0.73 -1.10 4.18
CA SER A 579 0.31 -0.91 5.58
C SER A 579 1.39 -1.30 6.61
N ASP A 580 2.37 -2.12 6.24
CA ASP A 580 3.55 -2.43 7.06
C ASP A 580 4.46 -1.22 7.29
N GLN A 581 4.43 -0.24 6.38
CA GLN A 581 5.31 0.93 6.43
C GLN A 581 4.94 1.95 7.50
N HIS A 582 3.83 1.80 8.19
CA HIS A 582 3.54 2.56 9.41
C HIS A 582 4.59 2.29 10.51
N ARG A 583 5.13 1.08 10.57
CA ARG A 583 6.23 0.71 11.47
C ARG A 583 7.61 0.91 10.82
N GLY A 584 7.66 1.01 9.50
CA GLY A 584 8.87 1.16 8.69
C GLY A 584 9.12 2.59 8.22
N TRP A 585 9.03 2.82 6.90
CA TRP A 585 9.44 4.05 6.23
C TRP A 585 8.64 5.29 6.63
N PHE A 586 7.33 5.18 6.82
CA PHE A 586 6.52 6.32 7.29
C PHE A 586 6.99 6.79 8.66
N MET A 587 7.27 5.84 9.56
CA MET A 587 7.73 6.13 10.92
C MET A 587 9.16 6.70 10.93
N SER A 588 10.11 6.06 10.26
CA SER A 588 11.49 6.52 10.24
C SER A 588 11.64 7.89 9.61
N SER A 589 10.91 8.14 8.49
CA SER A 589 10.87 9.46 7.85
C SER A 589 10.28 10.53 8.76
N LEU A 590 9.19 10.22 9.48
CA LEU A 590 8.58 11.14 10.44
C LEU A 590 9.56 11.49 11.58
N MET A 591 10.19 10.48 12.18
CA MET A 591 11.13 10.69 13.28
C MET A 591 12.32 11.54 12.85
N ILE A 592 12.92 11.24 11.71
CA ILE A 592 14.07 11.99 11.18
C ILE A 592 13.66 13.40 10.77
N GLY A 593 12.54 13.56 10.06
CA GLY A 593 12.04 14.88 9.67
C GLY A 593 11.78 15.79 10.86
N VAL A 594 11.11 15.29 11.89
CA VAL A 594 10.85 16.05 13.13
C VAL A 594 12.14 16.29 13.91
N ALA A 595 13.03 15.31 14.03
CA ALA A 595 14.31 15.49 14.73
C ALA A 595 15.23 16.52 14.05
N MET A 596 15.15 16.63 12.71
CA MET A 596 15.97 17.58 11.93
C MET A 596 15.34 18.96 11.79
N LYS A 597 14.04 19.04 11.53
CA LYS A 597 13.35 20.25 11.03
C LYS A 597 12.06 20.60 11.80
N ASP A 598 11.73 19.89 12.86
CA ASP A 598 10.47 20.00 13.61
C ASP A 598 9.21 19.82 12.75
N LYS A 599 9.32 19.10 11.62
CA LYS A 599 8.23 18.93 10.67
C LYS A 599 8.27 17.55 10.01
N ALA A 600 7.09 16.96 9.76
CA ALA A 600 6.97 15.77 8.93
C ALA A 600 7.43 16.05 7.49
N PRO A 601 8.09 15.10 6.81
CA PRO A 601 8.60 15.31 5.46
C PRO A 601 7.54 15.13 4.36
N TYR A 602 6.30 14.88 4.72
CA TYR A 602 5.18 14.64 3.83
C TYR A 602 3.91 15.35 4.32
N ASN A 603 3.01 15.66 3.38
CA ASN A 603 1.72 16.30 3.65
C ASN A 603 0.55 15.31 3.61
N GLN A 604 0.67 14.22 2.85
CA GLN A 604 -0.30 13.12 2.80
C GLN A 604 0.40 11.77 2.87
N VAL A 605 -0.29 10.79 3.43
CA VAL A 605 0.15 9.39 3.44
C VAL A 605 -0.98 8.52 2.89
N LEU A 606 -0.73 7.88 1.76
CA LEU A 606 -1.63 6.89 1.18
C LEU A 606 -1.12 5.48 1.47
N THR A 607 -2.00 4.63 1.98
CA THR A 607 -1.66 3.27 2.40
C THR A 607 -2.45 2.24 1.62
N HIS A 608 -1.75 1.26 1.04
CA HIS A 608 -2.39 0.10 0.44
C HIS A 608 -2.25 -1.16 1.32
N GLY A 609 -3.19 -2.09 1.16
CA GLY A 609 -3.16 -3.39 1.83
C GLY A 609 -2.16 -4.37 1.21
N PHE A 610 -2.10 -5.56 1.79
CA PHE A 610 -1.30 -6.67 1.28
C PHE A 610 -2.00 -7.39 0.13
N THR A 611 -1.19 -8.03 -0.70
CA THR A 611 -1.70 -8.93 -1.75
C THR A 611 -1.80 -10.36 -1.20
N VAL A 612 -2.95 -10.98 -1.42
CA VAL A 612 -3.27 -12.35 -0.97
C VAL A 612 -3.74 -13.21 -2.14
N ASP A 613 -3.69 -14.53 -1.97
CA ASP A 613 -4.20 -15.46 -2.98
C ASP A 613 -5.73 -15.47 -3.05
N GLY A 614 -6.30 -16.26 -3.98
CA GLY A 614 -7.75 -16.35 -4.17
C GLY A 614 -8.53 -16.86 -2.94
N GLN A 615 -7.88 -17.36 -1.91
CA GLN A 615 -8.44 -17.80 -0.65
C GLN A 615 -8.14 -16.85 0.52
N GLY A 616 -7.56 -15.66 0.25
CA GLY A 616 -7.20 -14.69 1.28
C GLY A 616 -5.94 -15.04 2.09
N ARG A 617 -5.08 -15.95 1.58
CA ARG A 617 -3.87 -16.35 2.27
C ARG A 617 -2.66 -15.59 1.75
N LYS A 618 -1.71 -15.30 2.63
CA LYS A 618 -0.41 -14.73 2.27
C LYS A 618 0.28 -15.61 1.22
N MET A 619 0.76 -14.99 0.15
CA MET A 619 1.51 -15.70 -0.89
C MET A 619 2.92 -16.02 -0.43
N SER A 620 3.36 -17.27 -0.67
CA SER A 620 4.73 -17.70 -0.42
C SER A 620 5.15 -18.80 -1.40
N LYS A 621 6.46 -18.86 -1.70
CA LYS A 621 7.03 -19.91 -2.56
C LYS A 621 6.84 -21.31 -1.97
N SER A 622 6.86 -21.43 -0.64
CA SER A 622 6.69 -22.71 0.06
C SER A 622 5.28 -23.28 -0.07
N ILE A 623 4.26 -22.42 -0.18
CA ILE A 623 2.86 -22.83 -0.37
C ILE A 623 2.57 -23.03 -1.87
N GLY A 624 3.38 -22.47 -2.78
CA GLY A 624 3.19 -22.55 -4.22
C GLY A 624 2.03 -21.70 -4.77
N ASN A 625 1.57 -20.70 -4.02
CA ASN A 625 0.44 -19.84 -4.35
C ASN A 625 0.86 -18.44 -4.87
N VAL A 626 2.12 -18.28 -5.26
CA VAL A 626 2.66 -16.98 -5.70
C VAL A 626 2.19 -16.68 -7.12
N VAL A 627 1.62 -15.49 -7.32
CA VAL A 627 1.37 -14.91 -8.63
C VAL A 627 2.54 -13.98 -8.98
N SER A 628 3.29 -14.35 -10.03
CA SER A 628 4.44 -13.55 -10.51
C SER A 628 3.95 -12.44 -11.44
N PRO A 629 4.31 -11.17 -11.21
CA PRO A 629 3.96 -10.10 -12.14
C PRO A 629 4.56 -10.29 -13.53
N GLN A 630 5.75 -10.88 -13.64
CA GLN A 630 6.40 -11.19 -14.91
C GLN A 630 5.54 -12.17 -15.73
N ASP A 631 5.00 -13.21 -15.09
CA ASP A 631 4.13 -14.18 -15.75
C ASP A 631 2.83 -13.55 -16.24
N VAL A 632 2.24 -12.65 -15.43
CA VAL A 632 1.03 -11.93 -15.81
C VAL A 632 1.30 -11.05 -17.03
N MET A 633 2.37 -10.24 -16.98
CA MET A 633 2.72 -9.37 -18.10
C MET A 633 3.04 -10.13 -19.39
N ASN A 634 3.70 -11.28 -19.28
CA ASN A 634 4.06 -12.11 -20.42
C ASN A 634 2.88 -12.87 -21.03
N LYS A 635 1.80 -13.10 -20.27
CA LYS A 635 0.59 -13.81 -20.73
C LYS A 635 -0.52 -12.84 -21.13
N LEU A 636 -0.80 -11.84 -20.31
CA LEU A 636 -1.96 -10.97 -20.44
C LEU A 636 -1.59 -9.52 -20.81
N GLY A 637 -0.38 -9.09 -20.49
CA GLY A 637 0.08 -7.72 -20.66
C GLY A 637 0.00 -6.89 -19.36
N ALA A 638 0.73 -5.78 -19.35
CA ALA A 638 0.78 -4.87 -18.19
C ALA A 638 -0.53 -4.12 -18.00
N ASP A 639 -1.23 -3.70 -19.06
CA ASP A 639 -2.51 -2.98 -18.95
C ASP A 639 -3.57 -3.82 -18.21
N ILE A 640 -3.56 -5.16 -18.33
CA ILE A 640 -4.47 -6.02 -17.56
C ILE A 640 -4.12 -6.01 -16.08
N LEU A 641 -2.84 -6.10 -15.76
CA LEU A 641 -2.37 -6.01 -14.37
C LEU A 641 -2.68 -4.64 -13.75
N ARG A 642 -2.47 -3.57 -14.50
CA ARG A 642 -2.80 -2.19 -14.10
C ARG A 642 -4.31 -2.01 -13.88
N LEU A 643 -5.13 -2.57 -14.77
CA LEU A 643 -6.59 -2.54 -14.62
C LEU A 643 -7.06 -3.33 -13.39
N TRP A 644 -6.46 -4.49 -13.11
CA TRP A 644 -6.74 -5.23 -11.88
C TRP A 644 -6.44 -4.38 -10.64
N VAL A 645 -5.27 -3.76 -10.56
CA VAL A 645 -4.89 -2.89 -9.44
C VAL A 645 -5.90 -1.75 -9.27
N ALA A 646 -6.24 -1.06 -10.35
CA ALA A 646 -7.18 0.07 -10.30
C ALA A 646 -8.63 -0.36 -9.97
N SER A 647 -9.04 -1.57 -10.37
CA SER A 647 -10.40 -2.06 -10.15
C SER A 647 -10.61 -2.77 -8.81
N THR A 648 -9.57 -2.87 -8.00
CA THR A 648 -9.62 -3.47 -6.66
C THR A 648 -9.59 -2.36 -5.60
N ASP A 649 -10.32 -2.53 -4.52
CA ASP A 649 -10.15 -1.65 -3.35
C ASP A 649 -8.81 -1.95 -2.70
N TYR A 650 -7.84 -1.09 -2.95
CA TYR A 650 -6.47 -1.23 -2.46
C TYR A 650 -6.31 -0.87 -0.98
N THR A 651 -7.32 -0.28 -0.34
CA THR A 651 -7.26 0.14 1.08
C THR A 651 -7.28 -1.03 2.06
N GLY A 652 -7.74 -2.20 1.59
CA GLY A 652 -7.72 -3.48 2.28
C GLY A 652 -6.81 -4.51 1.62
N GLU A 653 -6.98 -5.78 1.99
CA GLU A 653 -6.27 -6.88 1.33
C GLU A 653 -6.71 -7.05 -0.11
N MET A 654 -5.76 -7.13 -1.02
CA MET A 654 -6.00 -7.25 -2.46
C MET A 654 -5.86 -8.71 -2.90
N THR A 655 -6.97 -9.32 -3.25
CA THR A 655 -6.98 -10.69 -3.74
C THR A 655 -6.56 -10.77 -5.21
N VAL A 656 -5.67 -11.70 -5.55
CA VAL A 656 -5.25 -11.97 -6.92
C VAL A 656 -5.29 -13.47 -7.23
N SER A 657 -5.83 -13.81 -8.38
CA SER A 657 -5.85 -15.18 -8.94
C SER A 657 -6.01 -15.15 -10.46
N ASP A 658 -5.76 -16.26 -11.13
CA ASP A 658 -5.95 -16.36 -12.58
C ASP A 658 -7.39 -16.04 -12.99
N GLU A 659 -8.38 -16.41 -12.16
CA GLU A 659 -9.79 -16.11 -12.42
C GLU A 659 -10.07 -14.60 -12.34
N ILE A 660 -9.55 -13.92 -11.32
CA ILE A 660 -9.71 -12.47 -11.16
C ILE A 660 -9.04 -11.73 -12.32
N LEU A 661 -7.84 -12.15 -12.72
CA LEU A 661 -7.13 -11.55 -13.86
C LEU A 661 -7.86 -11.78 -15.19
N LYS A 662 -8.52 -12.94 -15.38
CA LYS A 662 -9.38 -13.17 -16.54
C LYS A 662 -10.59 -12.23 -16.56
N ARG A 663 -11.22 -11.98 -15.42
CA ARG A 663 -12.32 -10.99 -15.30
C ARG A 663 -11.84 -9.59 -15.66
N SER A 664 -10.63 -9.19 -15.23
CA SER A 664 -10.03 -7.93 -15.63
C SER A 664 -9.76 -7.86 -17.14
N ALA A 665 -9.33 -8.98 -17.75
CA ALA A 665 -9.17 -9.06 -19.20
C ALA A 665 -10.50 -8.97 -19.95
N ASP A 666 -11.61 -9.47 -19.39
CA ASP A 666 -12.95 -9.33 -19.96
C ASP A 666 -13.44 -7.88 -19.87
N ALA A 667 -13.21 -7.20 -18.76
CA ALA A 667 -13.49 -5.78 -18.60
C ALA A 667 -12.69 -4.94 -19.60
N TYR A 668 -11.39 -5.19 -19.71
CA TYR A 668 -10.52 -4.57 -20.70
C TYR A 668 -11.06 -4.71 -22.12
N ARG A 669 -11.51 -5.92 -22.50
CA ARG A 669 -12.03 -6.19 -23.83
C ARG A 669 -13.26 -5.37 -24.15
N ARG A 670 -14.16 -5.14 -23.19
CA ARG A 670 -15.35 -4.30 -23.36
C ARG A 670 -14.96 -2.84 -23.61
N ILE A 671 -14.05 -2.30 -22.80
CA ILE A 671 -13.54 -0.93 -22.97
C ILE A 671 -12.86 -0.78 -24.32
N ARG A 672 -12.00 -1.74 -24.69
CA ARG A 672 -11.31 -1.75 -25.99
C ARG A 672 -12.26 -1.81 -27.16
N ASN A 673 -13.35 -2.59 -27.09
CA ASN A 673 -14.37 -2.67 -28.14
C ASN A 673 -15.08 -1.34 -28.33
N THR A 674 -15.41 -0.62 -27.26
CA THR A 674 -15.98 0.72 -27.33
C THR A 674 -14.99 1.68 -28.01
N ALA A 675 -13.75 1.73 -27.59
CA ALA A 675 -12.72 2.56 -28.22
C ALA A 675 -12.55 2.25 -29.73
N ARG A 676 -12.56 0.95 -30.07
CA ARG A 676 -12.48 0.53 -31.48
C ARG A 676 -13.68 1.01 -32.30
N PHE A 677 -14.88 0.93 -31.73
CA PHE A 677 -16.08 1.46 -32.40
C PHE A 677 -15.96 2.98 -32.66
N LEU A 678 -15.52 3.74 -31.66
CA LEU A 678 -15.30 5.17 -31.81
C LEU A 678 -14.32 5.47 -32.96
N LEU A 679 -13.12 4.88 -32.90
CA LEU A 679 -12.08 5.09 -33.91
C LEU A 679 -12.53 4.68 -35.32
N ALA A 680 -13.19 3.53 -35.44
CA ALA A 680 -13.60 3.01 -36.73
C ALA A 680 -14.67 3.89 -37.41
N ASN A 681 -15.55 4.54 -36.66
CA ASN A 681 -16.57 5.44 -37.15
C ASN A 681 -16.07 6.88 -37.38
N LEU A 682 -14.88 7.20 -36.90
CA LEU A 682 -14.18 8.44 -37.21
C LEU A 682 -13.37 8.37 -38.51
N ASN A 683 -13.42 7.26 -39.22
CA ASN A 683 -12.76 7.14 -40.53
C ASN A 683 -13.27 8.23 -41.52
N GLY A 684 -12.33 8.96 -42.08
CA GLY A 684 -12.63 10.08 -43.03
C GLY A 684 -13.20 11.33 -42.35
N PHE A 685 -13.09 11.47 -41.04
CA PHE A 685 -13.45 12.66 -40.28
C PHE A 685 -12.23 13.53 -40.01
N ASN A 686 -12.31 14.81 -40.41
CA ASN A 686 -11.29 15.79 -40.09
C ASN A 686 -11.84 16.84 -39.10
N PRO A 687 -11.38 16.85 -37.82
CA PRO A 687 -11.91 17.79 -36.86
C PRO A 687 -11.71 19.27 -37.20
N ALA A 688 -10.76 19.60 -38.09
CA ALA A 688 -10.56 20.99 -38.52
C ALA A 688 -11.62 21.49 -39.48
N THR A 689 -12.30 20.59 -40.22
CA THR A 689 -13.25 20.97 -41.30
C THR A 689 -14.65 20.39 -41.12
N ASP A 690 -14.79 19.28 -40.41
CA ASP A 690 -16.00 18.47 -40.36
C ASP A 690 -16.79 18.57 -39.06
N MET A 691 -16.24 19.31 -38.07
CA MET A 691 -16.93 19.55 -36.80
C MET A 691 -18.23 20.31 -37.00
N VAL A 692 -19.29 19.81 -36.37
CA VAL A 692 -20.60 20.48 -36.34
C VAL A 692 -20.69 21.28 -35.04
N ALA A 693 -21.16 22.53 -35.15
CA ALA A 693 -21.38 23.38 -33.99
C ALA A 693 -22.44 22.74 -33.04
N PRO A 694 -22.28 22.83 -31.71
CA PRO A 694 -23.24 22.20 -30.77
C PRO A 694 -24.70 22.55 -31.05
N ALA A 695 -25.01 23.78 -31.43
CA ALA A 695 -26.36 24.22 -31.73
C ALA A 695 -27.00 23.53 -32.97
N ASP A 696 -26.16 23.08 -33.90
CA ASP A 696 -26.59 22.45 -35.15
C ASP A 696 -26.56 20.93 -35.10
N MET A 697 -26.08 20.35 -34.01
CA MET A 697 -25.98 18.90 -33.82
C MET A 697 -27.37 18.28 -33.55
N VAL A 698 -27.52 17.04 -33.95
CA VAL A 698 -28.66 16.19 -33.58
C VAL A 698 -28.70 16.05 -32.04
N VAL A 699 -29.90 16.13 -31.48
CA VAL A 699 -30.07 16.26 -30.01
C VAL A 699 -29.46 15.09 -29.25
N VAL A 700 -29.66 13.83 -29.72
CA VAL A 700 -29.07 12.66 -29.03
C VAL A 700 -27.53 12.69 -29.05
N ASP A 701 -26.91 13.32 -30.06
CA ASP A 701 -25.44 13.46 -30.12
C ASP A 701 -24.98 14.46 -29.05
N ARG A 702 -25.68 15.59 -28.90
CA ARG A 702 -25.40 16.56 -27.81
C ARG A 702 -25.58 15.93 -26.43
N TRP A 703 -26.64 15.13 -26.26
CA TRP A 703 -26.87 14.36 -25.02
C TRP A 703 -25.71 13.43 -24.73
N ALA A 704 -25.19 12.69 -25.72
CA ALA A 704 -24.08 11.76 -25.52
C ALA A 704 -22.81 12.48 -25.09
N VAL A 705 -22.50 13.65 -25.67
CA VAL A 705 -21.37 14.49 -25.24
C VAL A 705 -21.59 15.03 -23.81
N GLY A 706 -22.84 15.41 -23.47
CA GLY A 706 -23.23 15.83 -22.13
C GLY A 706 -23.04 14.74 -21.09
N ARG A 707 -23.38 13.50 -21.44
CA ARG A 707 -23.11 12.34 -20.56
C ARG A 707 -21.61 12.13 -20.33
N ALA A 708 -20.80 12.23 -21.39
CA ALA A 708 -19.33 12.18 -21.27
C ALA A 708 -18.79 13.31 -20.38
N LYS A 709 -19.37 14.52 -20.46
CA LYS A 709 -19.02 15.64 -19.58
C LYS A 709 -19.30 15.33 -18.10
N ALA A 710 -20.48 14.80 -17.80
CA ALA A 710 -20.85 14.41 -16.45
C ALA A 710 -19.94 13.29 -15.90
N VAL A 711 -19.70 12.26 -16.71
CA VAL A 711 -18.81 11.14 -16.34
C VAL A 711 -17.37 11.61 -16.14
N GLN A 712 -16.87 12.54 -16.96
CA GLN A 712 -15.53 13.13 -16.75
C GLN A 712 -15.43 13.81 -15.40
N ALA A 713 -16.43 14.62 -15.01
CA ALA A 713 -16.42 15.28 -13.71
C ALA A 713 -16.35 14.26 -12.55
N GLU A 714 -17.14 13.19 -12.65
CA GLU A 714 -17.11 12.11 -11.65
C GLU A 714 -15.77 11.34 -11.64
N ILE A 715 -15.18 11.09 -12.80
CA ILE A 715 -13.86 10.41 -12.94
C ILE A 715 -12.74 11.28 -12.36
N VAL A 716 -12.73 12.58 -12.68
CA VAL A 716 -11.71 13.52 -12.15
C VAL A 716 -11.81 13.58 -10.63
N THR A 717 -13.02 13.71 -10.09
CA THR A 717 -13.24 13.66 -8.64
C THR A 717 -12.72 12.35 -8.03
N ALA A 718 -13.03 11.22 -8.65
CA ALA A 718 -12.56 9.91 -8.15
C ALA A 718 -11.03 9.78 -8.19
N PHE A 719 -10.33 10.35 -9.20
CA PHE A 719 -8.88 10.42 -9.23
C PHE A 719 -8.33 11.32 -8.11
N ASP A 720 -8.96 12.47 -7.86
CA ASP A 720 -8.54 13.39 -6.80
C ASP A 720 -8.75 12.81 -5.40
N GLU A 721 -9.76 11.98 -5.22
CA GLU A 721 -10.04 11.22 -4.00
C GLU A 721 -9.24 9.91 -3.89
N TYR A 722 -8.40 9.60 -4.87
CA TYR A 722 -7.66 8.34 -4.99
C TYR A 722 -8.56 7.09 -5.02
N ASN A 723 -9.80 7.25 -5.48
CA ASN A 723 -10.80 6.19 -5.64
C ASN A 723 -10.73 5.57 -7.05
N PHE A 724 -9.66 4.81 -7.32
CA PHE A 724 -9.43 4.24 -8.66
C PHE A 724 -10.44 3.15 -9.04
N HIS A 725 -10.96 2.44 -8.03
CA HIS A 725 -12.08 1.50 -8.23
C HIS A 725 -13.30 2.24 -8.77
N GLY A 726 -13.63 3.41 -8.22
CA GLY A 726 -14.70 4.28 -8.73
C GLY A 726 -14.46 4.71 -10.17
N VAL A 727 -13.22 5.08 -10.54
CA VAL A 727 -12.87 5.41 -11.93
C VAL A 727 -13.17 4.25 -12.87
N THR A 728 -12.71 3.03 -12.52
CA THR A 728 -12.92 1.86 -13.38
C THR A 728 -14.40 1.48 -13.51
N GLN A 729 -15.17 1.60 -12.43
CA GLN A 729 -16.62 1.37 -12.47
C GLN A 729 -17.32 2.36 -13.38
N LYS A 730 -17.02 3.66 -13.27
CA LYS A 730 -17.61 4.71 -14.12
C LYS A 730 -17.27 4.50 -15.59
N LEU A 731 -16.02 4.20 -15.88
CA LEU A 731 -15.58 3.90 -17.26
C LEU A 731 -16.30 2.67 -17.82
N MET A 732 -16.42 1.60 -17.05
CA MET A 732 -17.12 0.38 -17.46
C MET A 732 -18.60 0.63 -17.68
N GLN A 733 -19.24 1.37 -16.80
CA GLN A 733 -20.65 1.74 -16.92
C GLN A 733 -20.89 2.59 -18.18
N PHE A 734 -20.06 3.60 -18.39
CA PHE A 734 -20.14 4.44 -19.58
C PHE A 734 -20.00 3.61 -20.87
N CYS A 735 -18.94 2.79 -20.98
CA CYS A 735 -18.69 1.96 -22.16
C CYS A 735 -19.79 0.93 -22.41
N SER A 736 -20.30 0.26 -21.36
CA SER A 736 -21.21 -0.89 -21.51
C SER A 736 -22.68 -0.47 -21.60
N ILE A 737 -23.09 0.50 -20.79
CA ILE A 737 -24.51 0.89 -20.66
C ILE A 737 -24.82 2.12 -21.50
N GLU A 738 -24.19 3.25 -21.22
CA GLU A 738 -24.55 4.52 -21.87
C GLU A 738 -24.16 4.51 -23.33
N MET A 739 -22.97 4.04 -23.64
CA MET A 739 -22.51 3.92 -25.04
C MET A 739 -23.00 2.61 -25.66
N GLY A 740 -22.59 1.48 -25.13
CA GLY A 740 -22.74 0.17 -25.77
C GLY A 740 -24.17 -0.29 -25.96
N SER A 741 -25.06 -0.12 -24.95
CA SER A 741 -26.44 -0.58 -25.01
C SER A 741 -27.44 0.48 -25.51
N PHE A 742 -27.01 1.71 -25.71
CA PHE A 742 -27.88 2.77 -26.19
C PHE A 742 -27.28 3.57 -27.35
N TYR A 743 -26.41 4.56 -27.06
CA TYR A 743 -26.01 5.54 -28.06
C TYR A 743 -25.37 4.93 -29.31
N LEU A 744 -24.40 4.06 -29.12
CA LEU A 744 -23.69 3.44 -30.25
C LEU A 744 -24.60 2.51 -31.07
N ASP A 745 -25.64 1.93 -30.47
CA ASP A 745 -26.63 1.14 -31.19
C ASP A 745 -27.57 2.05 -32.03
N VAL A 746 -28.05 3.14 -31.41
CA VAL A 746 -28.99 4.07 -32.08
C VAL A 746 -28.33 4.72 -33.29
N ILE A 747 -27.08 5.12 -33.20
CA ILE A 747 -26.40 5.83 -34.30
C ILE A 747 -25.92 4.92 -35.43
N LYS A 748 -25.92 3.59 -35.31
CA LYS A 748 -25.44 2.68 -36.37
C LYS A 748 -26.13 2.91 -37.71
N ASP A 749 -27.46 3.01 -37.70
CA ASP A 749 -28.22 3.27 -38.95
C ASP A 749 -27.72 4.55 -39.59
N ARG A 750 -27.75 5.65 -38.87
CA ARG A 750 -27.36 6.96 -39.35
C ARG A 750 -25.88 7.02 -39.78
N GLN A 751 -25.00 6.46 -38.94
CA GLN A 751 -23.57 6.45 -39.19
C GLN A 751 -23.21 5.69 -40.49
N TYR A 752 -23.92 4.57 -40.75
CA TYR A 752 -23.61 3.70 -41.88
C TYR A 752 -24.39 4.09 -43.17
N THR A 753 -25.62 4.61 -43.04
CA THR A 753 -26.53 4.80 -44.18
C THR A 753 -26.73 6.21 -44.61
N ALA A 754 -26.45 7.24 -43.77
CA ALA A 754 -26.54 8.62 -44.15
C ALA A 754 -25.46 8.98 -45.21
N LYS A 755 -25.68 10.05 -45.97
CA LYS A 755 -24.69 10.55 -46.92
C LYS A 755 -23.40 10.92 -46.17
N ALA A 756 -22.25 10.61 -46.75
CA ALA A 756 -20.93 10.66 -46.07
C ALA A 756 -20.59 12.03 -45.47
N ASP A 757 -20.95 13.11 -46.16
CA ASP A 757 -20.70 14.51 -45.78
C ASP A 757 -21.92 15.22 -45.20
N SER A 758 -23.05 14.51 -44.97
CA SER A 758 -24.26 15.11 -44.47
C SER A 758 -24.12 15.57 -43.01
N LEU A 759 -24.91 16.59 -42.63
CA LEU A 759 -25.00 17.09 -41.28
C LEU A 759 -25.33 15.95 -40.29
N ALA A 760 -26.29 15.08 -40.64
CA ALA A 760 -26.73 13.96 -39.85
C ALA A 760 -25.57 13.00 -39.47
N ARG A 761 -24.68 12.73 -40.41
CA ARG A 761 -23.49 11.89 -40.14
C ARG A 761 -22.39 12.65 -39.42
N ARG A 762 -22.10 13.91 -39.88
CA ARG A 762 -21.04 14.72 -39.23
C ARG A 762 -21.35 15.08 -37.80
N SER A 763 -22.66 15.30 -37.44
CA SER A 763 -23.10 15.49 -36.07
C SER A 763 -22.69 14.30 -35.17
N CYS A 764 -22.98 13.09 -35.64
CA CYS A 764 -22.64 11.88 -34.97
C CYS A 764 -21.10 11.73 -34.81
N GLN A 765 -20.33 11.95 -35.90
CA GLN A 765 -18.88 11.88 -35.86
C GLN A 765 -18.26 12.92 -34.92
N THR A 766 -18.84 14.13 -34.87
CA THR A 766 -18.46 15.16 -33.89
C THR A 766 -18.62 14.68 -32.48
N ALA A 767 -19.76 14.04 -32.13
CA ALA A 767 -19.97 13.48 -30.79
C ALA A 767 -18.97 12.36 -30.48
N LEU A 768 -18.78 11.44 -31.43
CA LEU A 768 -17.80 10.34 -31.26
C LEU A 768 -16.38 10.85 -31.05
N TYR A 769 -15.99 11.94 -31.74
CA TYR A 769 -14.68 12.57 -31.57
C TYR A 769 -14.51 13.16 -30.18
N HIS A 770 -15.46 13.96 -29.70
CA HIS A 770 -15.42 14.51 -28.33
C HIS A 770 -15.38 13.41 -27.25
N ILE A 771 -16.17 12.36 -27.43
CA ILE A 771 -16.20 11.22 -26.50
C ILE A 771 -14.85 10.48 -26.52
N ALA A 772 -14.27 10.26 -27.70
CA ALA A 772 -12.99 9.58 -27.83
C ALA A 772 -11.83 10.40 -27.20
N GLU A 773 -11.81 11.72 -27.41
CA GLU A 773 -10.84 12.63 -26.79
C GLU A 773 -10.91 12.61 -25.26
N ALA A 774 -12.11 12.58 -24.69
CA ALA A 774 -12.30 12.47 -23.26
C ALA A 774 -11.91 11.08 -22.73
N MET A 775 -12.44 10.03 -23.37
CA MET A 775 -12.28 8.63 -22.92
C MET A 775 -10.81 8.19 -22.93
N VAL A 776 -10.00 8.58 -23.93
CA VAL A 776 -8.60 8.22 -24.00
C VAL A 776 -7.80 8.80 -22.83
N ARG A 777 -8.17 10.00 -22.36
CA ARG A 777 -7.56 10.63 -21.19
C ARG A 777 -7.98 9.95 -19.88
N TRP A 778 -9.25 9.54 -19.76
CA TRP A 778 -9.71 8.80 -18.59
C TRP A 778 -8.98 7.46 -18.44
N MET A 779 -8.65 6.83 -19.57
CA MET A 779 -7.95 5.55 -19.61
C MET A 779 -6.45 5.67 -19.32
N ALA A 780 -5.83 6.79 -19.71
CA ALA A 780 -4.38 6.95 -19.75
C ALA A 780 -3.65 6.63 -18.43
N PRO A 781 -4.13 7.05 -17.24
CA PRO A 781 -3.47 6.70 -15.99
C PRO A 781 -3.48 5.20 -15.67
N ILE A 782 -4.50 4.47 -16.13
CA ILE A 782 -4.75 3.06 -15.79
C ILE A 782 -4.25 2.13 -16.89
N MET A 783 -4.82 2.25 -18.10
CA MET A 783 -4.49 1.43 -19.29
C MET A 783 -3.57 2.22 -20.21
N SER A 784 -2.38 2.53 -19.74
CA SER A 784 -1.46 3.48 -20.35
C SER A 784 -1.05 3.13 -21.78
N PHE A 785 -0.79 1.85 -22.03
CA PHE A 785 -0.39 1.38 -23.38
C PHE A 785 -1.54 1.50 -24.37
N THR A 786 -2.71 1.03 -23.96
CA THR A 786 -3.91 1.10 -24.83
C THR A 786 -4.34 2.53 -25.10
N ALA A 787 -4.27 3.41 -24.09
CA ALA A 787 -4.56 4.83 -24.27
C ALA A 787 -3.62 5.50 -25.26
N ASP A 788 -2.33 5.23 -25.20
CA ASP A 788 -1.34 5.77 -26.13
C ASP A 788 -1.55 5.24 -27.55
N GLU A 789 -1.94 3.97 -27.70
CA GLU A 789 -2.32 3.38 -28.98
C GLU A 789 -3.55 4.08 -29.59
N ILE A 790 -4.58 4.33 -28.80
CA ILE A 790 -5.79 5.05 -29.23
C ILE A 790 -5.43 6.48 -29.62
N TRP A 791 -4.64 7.16 -28.80
CA TRP A 791 -4.20 8.53 -29.02
C TRP A 791 -3.55 8.72 -30.40
N ALA A 792 -2.66 7.80 -30.76
CA ALA A 792 -1.95 7.85 -32.04
C ALA A 792 -2.87 7.67 -33.27
N LEU A 793 -4.09 7.13 -33.09
CA LEU A 793 -5.04 6.82 -34.14
C LEU A 793 -6.23 7.80 -34.19
N LEU A 794 -6.33 8.72 -33.25
CA LEU A 794 -7.38 9.76 -33.27
C LEU A 794 -7.10 10.76 -34.41
N PRO A 795 -8.13 11.21 -35.16
CA PRO A 795 -7.95 12.16 -36.21
C PRO A 795 -7.60 13.57 -35.70
N GLY A 796 -6.94 14.36 -36.51
CA GLY A 796 -6.56 15.75 -36.23
C GLY A 796 -5.10 15.92 -35.85
N GLU A 797 -4.65 17.17 -35.82
CA GLU A 797 -3.30 17.54 -35.33
C GLU A 797 -3.28 17.48 -33.82
N ARG A 798 -2.28 16.81 -33.24
CA ARG A 798 -2.16 16.60 -31.79
C ARG A 798 -0.72 16.41 -31.35
N GLY A 799 -0.47 16.56 -30.04
CA GLY A 799 0.78 16.16 -29.42
C GLY A 799 1.05 14.65 -29.58
N GLU A 800 2.31 14.27 -29.49
CA GLU A 800 2.71 12.88 -29.74
C GLU A 800 2.15 11.89 -28.72
N PHE A 801 1.98 12.34 -27.47
CA PHE A 801 1.58 11.49 -26.35
C PHE A 801 0.40 12.08 -25.57
N VAL A 802 -0.56 11.23 -25.22
CA VAL A 802 -1.69 11.61 -24.35
C VAL A 802 -1.24 12.11 -22.96
N PHE A 803 -0.10 11.66 -22.47
CA PHE A 803 0.41 11.99 -21.13
C PHE A 803 0.94 13.43 -21.01
N THR A 804 1.13 14.14 -22.14
CA THR A 804 1.50 15.55 -22.15
C THR A 804 0.30 16.48 -22.03
N GLU A 805 -0.91 15.92 -22.19
CA GLU A 805 -2.17 16.67 -22.23
C GLU A 805 -2.75 16.95 -20.83
N GLU A 806 -3.85 17.70 -20.81
CA GLU A 806 -4.73 17.89 -19.65
C GLU A 806 -6.08 17.23 -19.89
N TRP A 807 -6.96 17.21 -18.90
CA TRP A 807 -8.32 16.72 -19.07
C TRP A 807 -9.01 17.46 -20.22
N TYR A 808 -9.79 16.75 -21.02
CA TYR A 808 -10.40 17.33 -22.21
C TYR A 808 -11.45 18.38 -21.84
N ASP A 809 -11.29 19.60 -22.32
CA ASP A 809 -12.15 20.75 -22.03
C ASP A 809 -13.21 21.03 -23.10
N GLY A 810 -13.18 20.28 -24.23
CA GLY A 810 -14.11 20.45 -25.34
C GLY A 810 -15.50 19.84 -25.14
N LEU A 811 -15.82 19.26 -23.98
CA LEU A 811 -17.12 18.65 -23.71
C LEU A 811 -18.18 19.71 -23.38
N PHE A 812 -19.36 19.56 -23.97
CA PHE A 812 -20.55 20.38 -23.75
C PHE A 812 -21.74 19.49 -23.41
N GLY A 813 -22.84 20.05 -23.01
CA GLY A 813 -24.08 19.34 -22.72
C GLY A 813 -25.29 20.01 -23.38
N LEU A 814 -26.48 19.50 -23.06
CA LEU A 814 -27.74 20.13 -23.38
C LEU A 814 -27.87 21.44 -22.58
N GLU A 815 -28.52 22.46 -23.17
CA GLU A 815 -28.68 23.74 -22.46
C GLU A 815 -29.78 23.65 -21.42
N ALA A 816 -29.64 24.44 -20.36
CA ALA A 816 -30.66 24.52 -19.32
C ALA A 816 -31.96 25.10 -19.89
N GLY A 817 -33.07 24.35 -19.74
CA GLY A 817 -34.37 24.74 -20.26
C GLY A 817 -34.75 24.13 -21.60
N GLU A 818 -33.88 23.33 -22.23
CA GLU A 818 -34.26 22.52 -23.37
C GLU A 818 -35.36 21.51 -22.98
N VAL A 819 -36.33 21.31 -23.90
CA VAL A 819 -37.41 20.34 -23.68
C VAL A 819 -36.90 18.92 -23.70
N LEU A 820 -35.92 18.63 -24.54
CA LEU A 820 -35.25 17.32 -24.69
C LEU A 820 -33.98 17.25 -23.83
N ASN A 821 -34.14 17.57 -22.54
CA ASN A 821 -33.04 17.60 -21.56
C ASN A 821 -32.64 16.19 -21.05
N ASP A 822 -31.74 16.13 -20.08
CA ASP A 822 -31.30 14.87 -19.51
C ASP A 822 -32.42 14.06 -18.84
N GLU A 823 -33.42 14.71 -18.23
CA GLU A 823 -34.56 14.06 -17.63
C GLU A 823 -35.46 13.41 -18.70
N PHE A 824 -35.66 14.12 -19.83
CA PHE A 824 -36.36 13.56 -20.99
C PHE A 824 -35.67 12.29 -21.49
N TRP A 825 -34.33 12.32 -21.70
CA TRP A 825 -33.58 11.15 -22.18
C TRP A 825 -33.56 10.01 -21.18
N ALA A 826 -33.53 10.30 -19.88
CA ALA A 826 -33.65 9.27 -18.84
C ALA A 826 -34.99 8.52 -18.91
N GLU A 827 -36.09 9.26 -19.19
CA GLU A 827 -37.40 8.65 -19.38
C GLU A 827 -37.47 7.84 -20.69
N ILE A 828 -36.93 8.36 -21.79
CA ILE A 828 -36.84 7.62 -23.06
C ILE A 828 -36.06 6.32 -22.89
N LEU A 829 -34.98 6.31 -22.13
CA LEU A 829 -34.21 5.11 -21.81
C LEU A 829 -35.00 4.11 -20.99
N ALA A 830 -35.81 4.56 -20.04
CA ALA A 830 -36.72 3.71 -19.27
C ALA A 830 -37.77 3.05 -20.16
N VAL A 831 -38.41 3.84 -21.07
CA VAL A 831 -39.36 3.31 -22.07
C VAL A 831 -38.66 2.28 -22.99
N ARG A 832 -37.46 2.60 -23.47
CA ARG A 832 -36.70 1.66 -24.32
C ARG A 832 -36.37 0.36 -23.59
N GLY A 833 -36.14 0.38 -22.27
CA GLY A 833 -35.99 -0.81 -21.45
C GLY A 833 -37.22 -1.73 -21.53
N GLU A 834 -38.45 -1.17 -21.41
CA GLU A 834 -39.70 -1.94 -21.55
C GLU A 834 -39.90 -2.45 -22.97
N VAL A 835 -39.62 -1.62 -23.96
CA VAL A 835 -39.69 -2.00 -25.38
C VAL A 835 -38.75 -3.18 -25.68
N ASN A 836 -37.49 -3.14 -25.20
CA ASN A 836 -36.56 -4.23 -25.39
C ASN A 836 -37.07 -5.54 -24.79
N LYS A 837 -37.68 -5.52 -23.59
CA LYS A 837 -38.31 -6.71 -22.98
C LYS A 837 -39.39 -7.29 -23.90
N ALA A 838 -40.27 -6.45 -24.42
CA ALA A 838 -41.34 -6.86 -25.32
C ALA A 838 -40.81 -7.43 -26.65
N LEU A 839 -39.79 -6.80 -27.23
CA LEU A 839 -39.13 -7.28 -28.45
C LEU A 839 -38.44 -8.64 -28.24
N GLU A 840 -37.81 -8.87 -27.09
CA GLU A 840 -37.21 -10.17 -26.76
C GLU A 840 -38.26 -11.27 -26.60
N VAL A 841 -39.37 -10.99 -25.98
CA VAL A 841 -40.53 -11.92 -25.90
C VAL A 841 -41.00 -12.25 -27.32
N ALA A 842 -41.24 -11.24 -28.16
CA ALA A 842 -41.68 -11.46 -29.54
C ALA A 842 -40.66 -12.27 -30.39
N ARG A 843 -39.35 -12.10 -30.14
CA ARG A 843 -38.29 -12.88 -30.77
C ARG A 843 -38.27 -14.31 -30.26
N GLY A 844 -38.42 -14.53 -28.94
CA GLY A 844 -38.51 -15.88 -28.33
C GLY A 844 -39.69 -16.67 -28.86
N GLU A 845 -40.82 -16.00 -29.10
CA GLU A 845 -42.04 -16.58 -29.69
C GLU A 845 -41.95 -16.70 -31.24
N LYS A 846 -40.81 -16.30 -31.84
CA LYS A 846 -40.59 -16.33 -33.30
C LYS A 846 -41.59 -15.48 -34.11
N ARG A 847 -42.24 -14.49 -33.50
CA ARG A 847 -43.07 -13.50 -34.19
C ARG A 847 -42.28 -12.51 -35.02
N ILE A 848 -41.02 -12.26 -34.59
CA ILE A 848 -40.04 -11.43 -35.32
C ILE A 848 -38.68 -12.15 -35.31
N GLY A 849 -37.86 -11.99 -36.34
CA GLY A 849 -36.47 -12.45 -36.37
C GLY A 849 -35.46 -11.43 -35.86
N GLY A 850 -35.81 -10.13 -35.88
CA GLY A 850 -34.96 -9.05 -35.39
C GLY A 850 -35.81 -7.79 -35.15
N SER A 851 -35.30 -6.83 -34.38
CA SER A 851 -36.02 -5.62 -33.98
C SER A 851 -36.47 -4.76 -35.18
N LEU A 852 -35.70 -4.69 -36.25
CA LEU A 852 -36.03 -3.98 -37.47
C LEU A 852 -37.16 -4.65 -38.29
N GLN A 853 -37.62 -5.85 -37.96
CA GLN A 853 -38.87 -6.46 -38.49
C GLN A 853 -40.09 -6.06 -37.71
N ALA A 854 -39.94 -5.34 -36.61
CA ALA A 854 -41.02 -4.98 -35.73
C ALA A 854 -41.67 -3.63 -36.12
N GLU A 855 -43.01 -3.61 -36.08
CA GLU A 855 -43.78 -2.38 -35.91
C GLU A 855 -44.28 -2.33 -34.47
N LEU A 856 -44.02 -1.23 -33.78
CA LEU A 856 -44.31 -1.05 -32.39
C LEU A 856 -45.42 -0.02 -32.22
N THR A 857 -46.41 -0.35 -31.41
CA THR A 857 -47.45 0.60 -30.94
C THR A 857 -47.29 0.79 -29.44
N LEU A 858 -47.07 2.02 -29.02
CA LEU A 858 -46.94 2.43 -27.64
C LEU A 858 -48.27 3.09 -27.21
N PHE A 859 -48.98 2.44 -26.30
CA PHE A 859 -50.18 3.00 -25.70
C PHE A 859 -49.80 3.72 -24.42
N ALA A 860 -49.76 5.03 -24.48
CA ALA A 860 -49.20 5.85 -23.40
C ALA A 860 -50.23 6.80 -22.80
N LYS A 861 -50.15 7.07 -21.51
CA LYS A 861 -50.92 8.15 -20.88
C LYS A 861 -50.50 9.52 -21.45
N PRO A 862 -51.34 10.56 -21.37
CA PRO A 862 -51.13 11.83 -22.08
C PRO A 862 -49.79 12.48 -21.89
N GLU A 863 -49.24 12.46 -20.68
CA GLU A 863 -47.92 13.08 -20.37
C GLU A 863 -46.79 12.35 -21.07
N LEU A 864 -46.73 11.03 -20.94
CA LEU A 864 -45.70 10.21 -21.62
C LEU A 864 -45.89 10.26 -23.13
N ALA A 865 -47.15 10.23 -23.62
CA ALA A 865 -47.41 10.34 -25.05
C ALA A 865 -46.91 11.67 -25.65
N ALA A 866 -47.05 12.79 -24.94
CA ALA A 866 -46.51 14.07 -25.38
C ALA A 866 -44.95 14.03 -25.51
N ARG A 867 -44.28 13.43 -24.54
CA ARG A 867 -42.82 13.27 -24.57
C ARG A 867 -42.35 12.35 -25.72
N LEU A 868 -43.00 11.20 -25.89
CA LEU A 868 -42.65 10.28 -26.98
C LEU A 868 -42.87 10.91 -28.36
N ASN A 869 -43.99 11.66 -28.54
CA ASN A 869 -44.30 12.37 -29.78
C ASN A 869 -43.34 13.54 -30.07
N ALA A 870 -42.61 14.05 -29.07
CA ALA A 870 -41.59 15.08 -29.30
C ALA A 870 -40.47 14.59 -30.23
N LEU A 871 -40.23 13.27 -30.29
CA LEU A 871 -39.25 12.67 -31.20
C LEU A 871 -39.78 12.41 -32.63
N ALA A 872 -41.07 12.66 -32.87
CA ALA A 872 -41.76 12.45 -34.17
C ALA A 872 -41.45 11.05 -34.77
N ASP A 873 -41.20 10.94 -36.06
CA ASP A 873 -40.84 9.68 -36.74
C ASP A 873 -39.48 9.12 -36.29
N GLU A 874 -38.61 9.97 -35.71
CA GLU A 874 -37.27 9.55 -35.26
C GLU A 874 -37.35 8.67 -33.98
N LEU A 875 -38.50 8.59 -33.26
CA LEU A 875 -38.67 7.66 -32.16
C LEU A 875 -38.33 6.19 -32.56
N ARG A 876 -38.67 5.79 -33.79
CA ARG A 876 -38.36 4.42 -34.27
C ARG A 876 -36.87 4.10 -34.31
N PHE A 877 -36.02 5.09 -34.55
CA PHE A 877 -34.55 4.91 -34.54
C PHE A 877 -34.02 4.74 -33.12
N VAL A 878 -34.60 5.48 -32.15
CA VAL A 878 -34.27 5.35 -30.73
C VAL A 878 -34.68 3.97 -30.21
N LEU A 879 -35.82 3.44 -30.67
CA LEU A 879 -36.34 2.13 -30.28
C LEU A 879 -35.83 0.97 -31.15
N LEU A 880 -35.04 1.26 -32.19
CA LEU A 880 -34.47 0.31 -33.15
C LEU A 880 -35.54 -0.58 -33.82
N THR A 881 -36.65 0.05 -34.27
CA THR A 881 -37.78 -0.62 -34.94
C THR A 881 -38.00 0.01 -36.29
N SER A 882 -38.70 -0.68 -37.21
CA SER A 882 -39.05 -0.09 -38.51
C SER A 882 -40.17 0.96 -38.41
N LYS A 883 -41.06 0.84 -37.44
CA LYS A 883 -42.14 1.79 -37.19
C LYS A 883 -42.42 1.86 -35.68
N ALA A 884 -42.66 3.07 -35.18
CA ALA A 884 -43.07 3.29 -33.79
C ALA A 884 -44.26 4.28 -33.79
N ARG A 885 -45.36 3.90 -33.24
CA ARG A 885 -46.58 4.74 -33.15
C ARG A 885 -46.93 4.96 -31.69
N VAL A 886 -47.25 6.18 -31.33
CA VAL A 886 -47.75 6.54 -30.00
C VAL A 886 -49.25 6.75 -30.10
N VAL A 887 -49.97 6.07 -29.27
CA VAL A 887 -51.44 6.07 -29.21
C VAL A 887 -51.90 6.29 -27.77
N SER A 888 -53.10 6.88 -27.55
CA SER A 888 -53.64 7.04 -26.21
C SER A 888 -53.78 5.69 -25.50
N ALA A 889 -53.45 5.66 -24.20
CA ALA A 889 -53.60 4.49 -23.37
C ALA A 889 -55.02 3.90 -23.35
N ASP A 890 -56.05 4.77 -23.54
CA ASP A 890 -57.43 4.35 -23.60
C ASP A 890 -57.76 3.49 -24.83
N ALA A 891 -56.94 3.54 -25.86
CA ALA A 891 -57.07 2.73 -27.06
C ALA A 891 -56.29 1.41 -27.02
N ALA A 892 -55.70 1.06 -25.88
CA ALA A 892 -54.95 -0.17 -25.72
C ALA A 892 -55.88 -1.38 -25.88
N PRO A 893 -55.58 -2.34 -26.79
CA PRO A 893 -56.38 -3.54 -26.92
C PRO A 893 -56.14 -4.46 -25.70
N ALA A 894 -57.06 -5.40 -25.47
CA ALA A 894 -57.02 -6.28 -24.29
C ALA A 894 -55.79 -7.19 -24.26
N ASP A 895 -55.14 -7.41 -25.41
CA ASP A 895 -53.93 -8.20 -25.57
C ASP A 895 -52.65 -7.36 -25.61
N ALA A 896 -52.75 -6.04 -25.36
CA ALA A 896 -51.56 -5.20 -25.21
C ALA A 896 -50.71 -5.66 -24.01
N VAL A 897 -49.42 -5.74 -24.21
CA VAL A 897 -48.45 -6.16 -23.18
C VAL A 897 -48.35 -5.06 -22.13
N ALA A 898 -48.76 -5.37 -20.90
CA ALA A 898 -48.50 -4.47 -19.77
C ALA A 898 -47.00 -4.40 -19.47
N THR A 899 -46.52 -3.19 -19.20
CA THR A 899 -45.10 -2.98 -18.78
C THR A 899 -45.00 -2.84 -17.27
N GLU A 900 -43.82 -2.74 -16.75
CA GLU A 900 -43.62 -2.39 -15.32
C GLU A 900 -43.99 -0.92 -15.00
N ARG A 901 -44.25 -0.13 -16.02
CA ARG A 901 -44.74 1.25 -15.89
C ARG A 901 -46.27 1.27 -15.91
N ASP A 902 -46.88 2.08 -15.07
CA ASP A 902 -48.30 2.25 -14.95
C ASP A 902 -48.91 3.22 -16.00
N ASP A 903 -48.07 3.78 -16.87
CA ASP A 903 -48.39 4.75 -17.91
C ASP A 903 -48.12 4.25 -19.34
N LEU A 904 -47.70 2.97 -19.53
CA LEU A 904 -47.29 2.42 -20.81
C LEU A 904 -47.72 0.95 -21.01
N TRP A 905 -48.34 0.69 -22.18
CA TRP A 905 -48.60 -0.67 -22.72
C TRP A 905 -48.04 -0.77 -24.12
N LEU A 906 -47.69 -1.96 -24.56
CA LEU A 906 -47.02 -2.20 -25.81
C LEU A 906 -47.74 -3.25 -26.69
N SER A 907 -47.72 -3.03 -28.00
CA SER A 907 -48.03 -4.07 -28.99
C SER A 907 -46.91 -4.18 -30.01
N VAL A 908 -46.43 -5.41 -30.22
CA VAL A 908 -45.34 -5.71 -31.17
C VAL A 908 -45.91 -6.59 -32.29
N ALA A 909 -45.90 -6.07 -33.52
CA ALA A 909 -46.31 -6.78 -34.72
C ALA A 909 -45.13 -6.96 -35.68
N GLN A 910 -45.11 -8.00 -36.46
CA GLN A 910 -44.18 -8.15 -37.58
C GLN A 910 -44.67 -7.21 -38.70
N SER A 911 -43.73 -6.41 -39.24
CA SER A 911 -44.00 -5.54 -40.39
C SER A 911 -44.35 -6.36 -41.64
N ALA A 912 -45.42 -5.94 -42.33
CA ALA A 912 -45.79 -6.49 -43.61
C ALA A 912 -45.10 -5.79 -44.79
N ALA A 913 -44.39 -4.68 -44.54
CA ALA A 913 -43.68 -3.90 -45.57
C ALA A 913 -42.41 -4.61 -46.05
N ALA A 914 -42.01 -4.31 -47.27
CA ALA A 914 -40.78 -4.86 -47.83
C ALA A 914 -39.53 -4.34 -47.11
N LYS A 915 -38.51 -5.21 -47.02
CA LYS A 915 -37.22 -4.85 -46.42
C LYS A 915 -36.41 -4.02 -47.43
N CYS A 916 -35.84 -2.92 -46.96
CA CYS A 916 -34.86 -2.15 -47.72
C CYS A 916 -33.51 -2.87 -47.68
N ASP A 917 -32.91 -3.19 -48.85
CA ASP A 917 -31.65 -3.93 -48.92
C ASP A 917 -30.42 -3.15 -48.37
N ARG A 918 -30.57 -1.80 -48.30
CA ARG A 918 -29.48 -0.95 -47.81
C ARG A 918 -29.52 -0.68 -46.30
N CYS A 919 -30.66 -0.23 -45.75
CA CYS A 919 -30.78 0.12 -44.34
C CYS A 919 -31.46 -0.95 -43.47
N TRP A 920 -32.04 -1.98 -44.13
CA TRP A 920 -32.68 -3.12 -43.50
C TRP A 920 -34.01 -2.84 -42.79
N HIS A 921 -34.48 -1.59 -42.76
CA HIS A 921 -35.81 -1.25 -42.29
C HIS A 921 -36.89 -1.80 -43.23
N HIS A 922 -38.03 -2.16 -42.66
CA HIS A 922 -39.21 -2.55 -43.42
C HIS A 922 -40.06 -1.32 -43.60
N VAL A 923 -40.22 -0.85 -44.88
CA VAL A 923 -40.90 0.40 -45.22
C VAL A 923 -41.76 0.24 -46.46
N GLU A 924 -42.90 0.93 -46.44
CA GLU A 924 -43.97 0.80 -47.46
C GLU A 924 -43.54 1.30 -48.85
N ASP A 925 -42.55 2.19 -48.95
CA ASP A 925 -42.08 2.79 -50.17
C ASP A 925 -40.99 1.98 -50.91
N VAL A 926 -40.51 0.89 -50.36
CA VAL A 926 -39.65 -0.05 -51.06
C VAL A 926 -40.43 -0.70 -52.21
N GLY A 927 -39.85 -0.65 -53.41
CA GLY A 927 -40.47 -1.14 -54.61
C GLY A 927 -41.30 -0.09 -55.36
N THR A 928 -41.39 1.14 -54.86
CA THR A 928 -42.21 2.20 -55.45
C THR A 928 -41.41 3.24 -56.24
N ILE A 929 -40.09 3.27 -56.10
CA ILE A 929 -39.18 4.26 -56.67
C ILE A 929 -38.53 3.69 -57.91
N ALA A 930 -38.83 4.27 -59.07
CA ALA A 930 -38.27 3.83 -60.38
C ALA A 930 -36.73 3.90 -60.37
N GLY A 931 -36.09 2.81 -60.76
CA GLY A 931 -34.62 2.67 -60.75
C GLY A 931 -33.99 2.34 -59.40
N HIS A 932 -34.81 2.30 -58.35
CA HIS A 932 -34.35 1.98 -56.96
C HIS A 932 -35.33 1.08 -56.20
N GLU A 933 -35.85 0.04 -56.90
CA GLU A 933 -36.93 -0.78 -56.41
C GLU A 933 -36.54 -1.61 -55.17
N GLU A 934 -35.24 -1.76 -54.88
CA GLU A 934 -34.72 -2.56 -53.73
C GLU A 934 -34.50 -1.73 -52.48
N ILE A 935 -34.55 -0.39 -52.55
CA ILE A 935 -34.26 0.49 -51.40
C ILE A 935 -35.38 1.49 -51.15
N CYS A 936 -35.47 1.97 -49.93
CA CYS A 936 -36.49 2.96 -49.52
C CYS A 936 -36.09 4.39 -49.96
N GLY A 937 -37.07 5.32 -49.98
CA GLY A 937 -36.86 6.73 -50.39
C GLY A 937 -35.82 7.44 -49.54
N ARG A 938 -35.75 7.19 -48.25
CA ARG A 938 -34.68 7.68 -47.40
C ARG A 938 -33.28 7.28 -47.90
N CYS A 939 -33.12 6.03 -48.31
CA CYS A 939 -31.86 5.53 -48.81
C CYS A 939 -31.53 6.13 -50.21
N VAL A 940 -32.53 6.34 -51.05
CA VAL A 940 -32.36 7.06 -52.34
C VAL A 940 -31.86 8.49 -52.12
N THR A 941 -32.43 9.22 -51.16
CA THR A 941 -32.02 10.56 -50.76
C THR A 941 -30.55 10.60 -50.27
N ASN A 942 -30.12 9.54 -49.54
CA ASN A 942 -28.73 9.42 -49.07
C ASN A 942 -27.73 9.03 -50.18
N VAL A 943 -28.16 8.28 -51.18
CA VAL A 943 -27.27 7.81 -52.27
C VAL A 943 -27.15 8.85 -53.38
N GLU A 944 -28.26 9.47 -53.81
CA GLU A 944 -28.32 10.36 -55.00
C GLU A 944 -28.69 11.82 -54.64
N GLY A 945 -29.34 12.06 -53.48
CA GLY A 945 -29.78 13.37 -53.06
C GLY A 945 -28.80 14.10 -52.14
N ASP A 946 -29.34 15.11 -51.45
CA ASP A 946 -28.57 15.94 -50.49
C ASP A 946 -28.35 15.29 -49.11
N GLY A 947 -28.88 14.09 -48.92
CA GLY A 947 -28.87 13.37 -47.67
C GLY A 947 -30.13 13.58 -46.83
N GLU A 948 -30.39 12.66 -45.93
CA GLU A 948 -31.52 12.78 -44.99
C GLU A 948 -31.31 13.86 -43.94
N THR A 949 -32.40 14.46 -43.45
CA THR A 949 -32.39 15.39 -42.34
C THR A 949 -32.75 14.64 -41.06
N ARG A 950 -32.00 14.85 -39.97
CA ARG A 950 -32.26 14.35 -38.63
C ARG A 950 -32.20 15.51 -37.63
N GLN A 951 -33.11 15.48 -36.65
CA GLN A 951 -33.13 16.49 -35.59
C GLN A 951 -32.88 15.90 -34.21
N PHE A 952 -33.43 14.71 -33.95
CA PHE A 952 -33.52 14.15 -32.61
C PHE A 952 -32.61 12.94 -32.42
N ALA A 953 -32.51 12.01 -33.41
CA ALA A 953 -31.77 10.75 -33.28
C ALA A 953 -31.15 10.23 -34.60
#